data_c662eef1b7be83a00360d26317a89c2d
#
_entry.id   c662eef1b7be83a00360d26317a89c2d
#
_cell.length_a   1.000
_cell.length_b   1.000
_cell.length_c   1.000
_cell.angle_alpha   90.00
_cell.angle_beta   90.00
_cell.angle_gamma   90.00
#
_symmetry.space_group_name_H-M   'P 1'
#
loop_
_entity.id
_entity.type
_entity.pdbx_description
1 polymer ?
#
loop_
_entity_poly.entity_id
_entity_poly.type
_entity_poly.pdbx_seq_one_letter_code
_entity_poly.pdbx_strand_id
1 'polypeptide(L)'
;MPALTSVSGFPRIGQNRELKKIIEAYWKGAASLDEVRGTAKELRAKHWKLQAQAGVDLIPSNDFSYYDQMLDTAILLNVIPQRYKRLAFTNPEETLFAMGRGYQGDKGDVTALPMKKWFTTNYHYIVPEIEEGTEIRLNGTKPFDEFNEAKARGILTKPVLIGPYTFLKLARNAQAEELTYDKGLVNAVAAVYAEVIKRFAALGAQWLQLDEPYLVLDKEDGDVSLFKSLYAKILPAREDKIKVLLNTYFGHIADVYETVNLLGFDGIGLDLNEGKDENLAAVEKYGVAENTTLFAGVVNGRNIWRNNYAVSLGLIDALRQKTDNVAVSAASSLLHVPFSTEGETALDPAVLKHFAFAVEKLTELKEIAVLADSDEDAKKASADLAANQALFDGTRVAADPAVAERIAKLTDADFVRQPARAERQKEQRVALGLPLLPTTTIGSFPQTKEIRAERAKLRKGEITKAEYDEFMKAQIDACIRHQEQIGLDVLVHGEFERNDMVEYFGQNLNGFLFTKNAWVQSYGTRCVKPPIVWGDVSRANPITVEWSAYAQSRTNHVMKGMLTGPVTILNWSWPREDITHEQQTQQLALAIRDEVLDLEAAGIKVIQIDEAALREKLPLRKTDWHAKYLDWAIPAFRLVHSAVKPTTQIHTHMCYSEFNDIIRDIDAMDADVISFEASRGDLVVLDAIHDAHFETEAGPGVYDIHSPRIPGGQEIEDRIYEILKKMDIEKVWINPDCGLKTRGNAETWPSLEHMVAAAKAVRAKITK
;
A
#
# COMPACT_ATOMS: atom_id res chain seq x y z
N MET A 1 15.27 0.58 36.31
CA MET A 1 14.59 1.86 35.99
C MET A 1 13.26 1.52 35.38
N PRO A 2 12.22 2.36 35.55
CA PRO A 2 10.95 2.11 34.87
C PRO A 2 11.13 1.94 33.37
N ALA A 3 10.36 1.04 32.77
CA ALA A 3 10.40 0.83 31.32
C ALA A 3 9.99 2.12 30.59
N LEU A 4 10.88 2.63 29.74
CA LEU A 4 10.55 3.79 28.88
C LEU A 4 9.52 3.40 27.83
N THR A 5 8.66 4.35 27.49
CA THR A 5 7.71 4.22 26.38
C THR A 5 8.17 5.02 25.17
N SER A 6 8.03 4.47 23.95
CA SER A 6 8.52 5.11 22.73
C SER A 6 7.56 4.97 21.55
N VAL A 7 7.44 6.04 20.77
CA VAL A 7 6.71 6.09 19.51
C VAL A 7 7.66 6.50 18.39
N SER A 8 7.54 5.86 17.22
CA SER A 8 8.40 6.16 16.06
C SER A 8 7.83 7.25 15.16
N GLY A 9 6.54 7.53 15.21
CA GLY A 9 5.85 8.55 14.44
C GLY A 9 4.34 8.51 14.65
N PHE A 10 3.64 9.60 14.31
CA PHE A 10 2.21 9.80 14.59
C PHE A 10 1.45 10.23 13.33
N PRO A 11 0.12 9.97 13.17
CA PRO A 11 -0.65 10.38 12.00
C PRO A 11 -0.65 11.91 11.81
N ARG A 12 0.04 12.38 10.78
CA ARG A 12 0.27 13.83 10.54
C ARG A 12 -0.86 14.56 9.82
N ILE A 13 -1.74 13.82 9.13
CA ILE A 13 -2.86 14.44 8.38
C ILE A 13 -3.88 15.13 9.27
N GLY A 14 -3.89 14.83 10.57
CA GLY A 14 -4.87 15.31 11.55
C GLY A 14 -6.14 14.47 11.59
N GLN A 15 -6.89 14.55 12.70
CA GLN A 15 -8.10 13.76 12.95
C GLN A 15 -9.17 13.94 11.86
N ASN A 16 -9.30 15.17 11.32
CA ASN A 16 -10.26 15.52 10.26
C ASN A 16 -9.58 15.83 8.93
N ARG A 17 -8.35 15.36 8.73
CA ARG A 17 -7.53 15.62 7.53
C ARG A 17 -7.24 17.12 7.33
N GLU A 18 -6.96 17.83 8.41
CA GLU A 18 -6.71 19.27 8.42
C GLU A 18 -5.52 19.61 7.52
N LEU A 19 -4.42 18.86 7.61
CA LEU A 19 -3.23 19.08 6.79
C LEU A 19 -3.54 18.93 5.29
N LYS A 20 -4.30 17.87 4.91
CA LYS A 20 -4.76 17.68 3.54
C LYS A 20 -5.53 18.89 3.02
N LYS A 21 -6.50 19.35 3.80
CA LYS A 21 -7.42 20.44 3.40
C LYS A 21 -6.66 21.73 3.14
N ILE A 22 -5.74 22.11 4.03
CA ILE A 22 -5.00 23.38 3.90
C ILE A 22 -3.98 23.31 2.76
N ILE A 23 -3.27 22.19 2.57
CA ILE A 23 -2.32 22.02 1.47
C ILE A 23 -3.06 22.07 0.11
N GLU A 24 -4.20 21.40 -0.02
CA GLU A 24 -4.98 21.44 -1.26
C GLU A 24 -5.60 22.82 -1.52
N ALA A 25 -5.95 23.58 -0.48
CA ALA A 25 -6.37 24.97 -0.61
C ALA A 25 -5.22 25.86 -1.10
N TYR A 26 -4.02 25.67 -0.56
CA TYR A 26 -2.81 26.36 -1.02
C TYR A 26 -2.53 26.06 -2.51
N TRP A 27 -2.56 24.82 -2.94
CA TRP A 27 -2.35 24.47 -4.35
C TRP A 27 -3.39 25.04 -5.31
N LYS A 28 -4.58 25.37 -4.81
CA LYS A 28 -5.66 26.04 -5.57
C LYS A 28 -5.60 27.58 -5.47
N GLY A 29 -4.60 28.12 -4.78
CA GLY A 29 -4.50 29.57 -4.53
C GLY A 29 -5.53 30.13 -3.55
N ALA A 30 -6.24 29.25 -2.80
CA ALA A 30 -7.25 29.64 -1.82
C ALA A 30 -6.70 29.80 -0.39
N ALA A 31 -5.43 29.48 -0.17
CA ALA A 31 -4.71 29.68 1.08
C ALA A 31 -3.25 30.08 0.81
N SER A 32 -2.63 30.79 1.73
CA SER A 32 -1.22 31.17 1.70
C SER A 32 -0.33 30.05 2.27
N LEU A 33 0.99 30.11 2.00
CA LEU A 33 1.95 29.21 2.59
C LEU A 33 2.06 29.40 4.12
N ASP A 34 1.86 30.62 4.61
CA ASP A 34 1.87 30.91 6.05
C ASP A 34 0.67 30.28 6.77
N GLU A 35 -0.50 30.20 6.13
CA GLU A 35 -1.64 29.45 6.67
C GLU A 35 -1.35 27.94 6.71
N VAL A 36 -0.66 27.38 5.70
CA VAL A 36 -0.19 25.99 5.72
C VAL A 36 0.75 25.74 6.90
N ARG A 37 1.74 26.63 7.08
CA ARG A 37 2.71 26.55 8.19
C ARG A 37 2.03 26.69 9.55
N GLY A 38 1.06 27.60 9.67
CA GLY A 38 0.25 27.79 10.87
C GLY A 38 -0.52 26.54 11.27
N THR A 39 -1.28 25.97 10.33
CA THR A 39 -2.03 24.72 10.55
C THR A 39 -1.10 23.56 10.92
N ALA A 40 0.03 23.42 10.25
CA ALA A 40 1.01 22.37 10.56
C ALA A 40 1.58 22.53 11.99
N LYS A 41 1.87 23.76 12.40
CA LYS A 41 2.36 24.08 13.75
C LYS A 41 1.32 23.74 14.84
N GLU A 42 0.05 24.01 14.57
CA GLU A 42 -1.05 23.64 15.48
C GLU A 42 -1.20 22.12 15.58
N LEU A 43 -1.13 21.40 14.45
CA LEU A 43 -1.18 19.93 14.43
C LEU A 43 -0.02 19.32 15.21
N ARG A 44 1.22 19.74 14.96
CA ARG A 44 2.38 19.25 15.73
C ARG A 44 2.22 19.49 17.22
N ALA A 45 1.81 20.69 17.61
CA ALA A 45 1.58 21.02 19.02
C ALA A 45 0.50 20.13 19.67
N LYS A 46 -0.60 19.86 18.93
CA LYS A 46 -1.66 18.96 19.38
C LYS A 46 -1.13 17.51 19.52
N HIS A 47 -0.38 17.03 18.55
CA HIS A 47 0.16 15.66 18.56
C HIS A 47 1.16 15.43 19.69
N TRP A 48 2.08 16.36 19.93
CA TRP A 48 3.01 16.27 21.05
C TRP A 48 2.28 16.31 22.40
N LYS A 49 1.29 17.18 22.54
CA LYS A 49 0.48 17.28 23.76
C LYS A 49 -0.29 15.98 24.02
N LEU A 50 -0.92 15.37 23.02
CA LEU A 50 -1.63 14.10 23.15
C LEU A 50 -0.70 12.98 23.65
N GLN A 51 0.49 12.86 23.06
CA GLN A 51 1.48 11.86 23.44
C GLN A 51 2.01 12.10 24.87
N ALA A 52 2.30 13.34 25.22
CA ALA A 52 2.74 13.70 26.58
C ALA A 52 1.64 13.41 27.62
N GLN A 53 0.39 13.72 27.32
CA GLN A 53 -0.75 13.43 28.19
C GLN A 53 -1.01 11.94 28.37
N ALA A 54 -0.75 11.14 27.35
CA ALA A 54 -0.82 9.69 27.39
C ALA A 54 0.36 9.07 28.20
N GLY A 55 1.38 9.86 28.57
CA GLY A 55 2.53 9.40 29.35
C GLY A 55 3.60 8.72 28.51
N VAL A 56 3.73 9.08 27.21
CA VAL A 56 4.84 8.63 26.37
C VAL A 56 6.11 9.37 26.78
N ASP A 57 7.19 8.63 27.05
CA ASP A 57 8.47 9.20 27.50
C ASP A 57 9.30 9.72 26.32
N LEU A 58 9.36 8.97 25.23
CA LEU A 58 10.15 9.30 24.04
C LEU A 58 9.23 9.67 22.85
N ILE A 59 8.75 10.90 22.89
CA ILE A 59 7.85 11.49 21.89
C ILE A 59 8.65 11.85 20.63
N PRO A 60 8.21 11.50 19.40
CA PRO A 60 8.93 11.85 18.17
C PRO A 60 8.80 13.33 17.82
N SER A 61 9.81 13.85 17.14
CA SER A 61 9.75 15.06 16.30
C SER A 61 10.43 14.78 14.96
N ASN A 62 10.21 15.60 13.95
CA ASN A 62 10.59 15.39 12.57
C ASN A 62 9.90 14.18 11.89
N ASP A 63 8.94 13.55 12.54
CA ASP A 63 8.02 12.57 11.94
C ASP A 63 6.92 13.25 11.12
N PHE A 64 6.75 14.56 11.26
CA PHE A 64 5.82 15.37 10.49
C PHE A 64 6.42 15.79 9.15
N SER A 65 5.65 15.66 8.07
CA SER A 65 6.01 16.13 6.73
C SER A 65 4.80 16.78 6.05
N TYR A 66 5.03 17.78 5.22
CA TYR A 66 4.00 18.36 4.36
C TYR A 66 3.63 17.43 3.19
N TYR A 67 4.53 16.50 2.83
CA TYR A 67 4.30 15.59 1.70
C TYR A 67 4.82 14.19 1.96
N ASP A 68 6.16 14.02 2.11
CA ASP A 68 6.82 12.73 2.28
C ASP A 68 8.14 12.84 3.05
N GLN A 69 8.38 11.92 3.99
CA GLN A 69 9.57 11.88 4.84
C GLN A 69 10.87 11.56 4.10
N MET A 70 10.81 10.79 3.00
CA MET A 70 11.97 10.53 2.15
C MET A 70 12.37 11.79 1.38
N LEU A 71 11.41 12.60 0.92
CA LEU A 71 11.68 13.90 0.32
C LEU A 71 12.24 14.89 1.34
N ASP A 72 11.73 14.93 2.57
CA ASP A 72 12.33 15.75 3.64
C ASP A 72 13.78 15.39 3.86
N THR A 73 14.09 14.08 3.88
CA THR A 73 15.47 13.59 4.02
C THR A 73 16.33 13.96 2.78
N ALA A 74 15.78 13.83 1.58
CA ALA A 74 16.46 14.24 0.34
C ALA A 74 16.83 15.72 0.36
N ILE A 75 15.91 16.59 0.76
CA ILE A 75 16.15 18.02 0.89
C ILE A 75 17.22 18.30 1.97
N LEU A 76 17.15 17.61 3.11
CA LEU A 76 18.13 17.73 4.20
C LEU A 76 19.55 17.37 3.75
N LEU A 77 19.69 16.39 2.86
CA LEU A 77 20.95 15.96 2.25
C LEU A 77 21.35 16.77 1.00
N ASN A 78 20.61 17.82 0.63
CA ASN A 78 20.76 18.59 -0.61
C ASN A 78 20.58 17.75 -1.90
N VAL A 79 19.91 16.61 -1.80
CA VAL A 79 19.54 15.75 -2.93
C VAL A 79 18.32 16.34 -3.62
N ILE A 80 18.56 17.36 -4.42
CA ILE A 80 17.54 18.09 -5.20
C ILE A 80 18.02 18.08 -6.65
N PRO A 81 17.34 17.38 -7.59
CA PRO A 81 17.72 17.37 -9.01
C PRO A 81 17.73 18.75 -9.64
N GLN A 82 18.62 18.96 -10.60
CA GLN A 82 18.86 20.27 -11.23
C GLN A 82 17.59 20.86 -11.86
N ARG A 83 16.70 20.01 -12.40
CA ARG A 83 15.43 20.47 -12.96
C ARG A 83 14.56 21.22 -11.96
N TYR A 84 14.57 20.85 -10.69
CA TYR A 84 13.82 21.54 -9.63
C TYR A 84 14.56 22.77 -9.10
N LYS A 85 15.90 22.73 -9.03
CA LYS A 85 16.73 23.91 -8.65
C LYS A 85 16.53 25.07 -9.63
N ARG A 86 16.34 24.77 -10.92
CA ARG A 86 16.10 25.79 -11.97
C ARG A 86 14.80 26.55 -11.79
N LEU A 87 13.82 26.02 -11.06
CA LEU A 87 12.57 26.72 -10.72
C LEU A 87 12.78 27.88 -9.75
N ALA A 88 13.95 27.92 -9.09
CA ALA A 88 14.37 29.01 -8.19
C ALA A 88 13.30 29.40 -7.16
N PHE A 89 12.65 28.41 -6.54
CA PHE A 89 11.72 28.66 -5.44
C PHE A 89 12.47 29.27 -4.24
N THR A 90 11.79 30.19 -3.56
CA THR A 90 12.35 30.83 -2.35
C THR A 90 12.03 30.07 -1.08
N ASN A 91 10.99 29.26 -1.10
CA ASN A 91 10.53 28.48 0.04
C ASN A 91 10.83 26.99 -0.19
N PRO A 92 11.38 26.28 0.81
CA PRO A 92 11.69 24.84 0.67
C PRO A 92 10.45 23.97 0.46
N GLU A 93 9.28 24.41 0.96
CA GLU A 93 8.02 23.68 0.76
C GLU A 93 7.58 23.69 -0.72
N GLU A 94 7.85 24.75 -1.47
CA GLU A 94 7.54 24.81 -2.90
C GLU A 94 8.41 23.83 -3.68
N THR A 95 9.69 23.70 -3.30
CA THR A 95 10.59 22.67 -3.86
C THR A 95 10.11 21.26 -3.50
N LEU A 96 9.73 21.03 -2.25
CA LEU A 96 9.17 19.74 -1.78
C LEU A 96 7.93 19.36 -2.60
N PHE A 97 7.00 20.29 -2.81
CA PHE A 97 5.79 20.05 -3.58
C PHE A 97 6.10 19.80 -5.06
N ALA A 98 7.02 20.55 -5.66
CA ALA A 98 7.43 20.33 -7.05
C ALA A 98 8.06 18.96 -7.26
N MET A 99 8.91 18.50 -6.34
CA MET A 99 9.49 17.16 -6.38
C MET A 99 8.43 16.07 -6.19
N GLY A 100 7.44 16.28 -5.30
CA GLY A 100 6.42 15.29 -4.97
C GLY A 100 5.28 15.17 -5.98
N ARG A 101 4.88 16.28 -6.66
CA ARG A 101 3.69 16.31 -7.52
C ARG A 101 3.91 16.93 -8.90
N GLY A 102 5.13 17.36 -9.21
CA GLY A 102 5.43 18.17 -10.39
C GLY A 102 5.01 19.64 -10.22
N TYR A 103 5.44 20.45 -11.14
CA TYR A 103 5.09 21.87 -11.22
C TYR A 103 4.93 22.30 -12.67
N GLN A 104 3.88 23.05 -12.96
CA GLN A 104 3.67 23.73 -14.22
C GLN A 104 3.14 25.15 -13.94
N GLY A 105 3.91 26.16 -14.32
CA GLY A 105 3.56 27.56 -14.04
C GLY A 105 4.60 28.54 -14.54
N ASP A 106 4.60 29.74 -13.96
CA ASP A 106 5.45 30.89 -14.34
C ASP A 106 6.96 30.62 -14.18
N LYS A 107 7.35 29.69 -13.31
CA LYS A 107 8.76 29.33 -13.05
C LYS A 107 9.27 28.17 -13.93
N GLY A 108 8.39 27.50 -14.67
CA GLY A 108 8.76 26.41 -15.56
C GLY A 108 7.78 25.24 -15.56
N ASP A 109 8.21 24.13 -16.15
CA ASP A 109 7.46 22.87 -16.23
C ASP A 109 8.38 21.70 -15.86
N VAL A 110 8.01 20.95 -14.82
CA VAL A 110 8.73 19.76 -14.37
C VAL A 110 7.75 18.68 -13.91
N THR A 111 8.05 17.44 -14.25
CA THR A 111 7.32 16.27 -13.76
C THR A 111 7.72 15.95 -12.32
N ALA A 112 6.85 15.24 -11.59
CA ALA A 112 7.16 14.72 -10.26
C ALA A 112 8.26 13.65 -10.33
N LEU A 113 8.92 13.43 -9.19
CA LEU A 113 9.76 12.24 -8.98
C LEU A 113 8.88 10.97 -8.95
N PRO A 114 9.44 9.79 -9.28
CA PRO A 114 8.72 8.53 -9.19
C PRO A 114 8.26 8.26 -7.77
N MET A 115 7.18 7.50 -7.65
CA MET A 115 6.59 7.09 -6.38
C MET A 115 6.61 5.57 -6.28
N LYS A 116 7.00 5.05 -5.10
CA LYS A 116 6.98 3.60 -4.80
C LYS A 116 6.34 3.35 -3.45
N LYS A 117 5.85 2.14 -3.23
CA LYS A 117 5.32 1.74 -1.91
C LYS A 117 6.39 1.77 -0.84
N TRP A 118 6.01 2.25 0.35
CA TRP A 118 6.80 2.13 1.56
C TRP A 118 6.62 0.71 2.11
N PHE A 119 7.48 -0.19 1.64
CA PHE A 119 7.43 -1.63 1.94
C PHE A 119 6.05 -2.23 1.59
N THR A 120 5.45 -2.97 2.48
CA THR A 120 4.13 -3.61 2.31
C THR A 120 2.97 -2.79 2.89
N THR A 121 3.16 -1.48 3.12
CA THR A 121 2.13 -0.57 3.65
C THR A 121 1.26 0.03 2.54
N ASN A 122 0.18 0.74 2.91
CA ASN A 122 -0.58 1.57 1.99
C ASN A 122 0.09 2.92 1.68
N TYR A 123 1.16 3.27 2.42
CA TYR A 123 1.90 4.51 2.22
C TYR A 123 2.88 4.37 1.05
N HIS A 124 3.05 5.45 0.29
CA HIS A 124 4.00 5.54 -0.81
C HIS A 124 4.97 6.67 -0.56
N TYR A 125 6.24 6.39 -0.74
CA TYR A 125 7.30 7.40 -0.68
C TYR A 125 7.67 7.88 -2.08
N ILE A 126 8.25 9.08 -2.14
CA ILE A 126 8.82 9.64 -3.36
C ILE A 126 10.29 9.22 -3.45
N VAL A 127 10.66 8.62 -4.57
CA VAL A 127 12.00 8.08 -4.78
C VAL A 127 13.00 9.21 -4.97
N PRO A 128 13.98 9.41 -4.06
CA PRO A 128 15.03 10.42 -4.24
C PRO A 128 15.89 10.09 -5.46
N GLU A 129 16.24 11.12 -6.22
CA GLU A 129 17.12 11.02 -7.38
C GLU A 129 18.44 11.73 -7.12
N ILE A 130 19.54 10.98 -7.15
CA ILE A 130 20.90 11.48 -6.96
C ILE A 130 21.56 11.56 -8.34
N GLU A 131 21.67 12.79 -8.87
CA GLU A 131 22.36 13.06 -10.12
C GLU A 131 23.89 13.04 -9.93
N GLU A 132 24.62 12.73 -11.00
CA GLU A 132 26.08 12.88 -11.00
C GLU A 132 26.49 14.34 -10.65
N GLY A 133 27.46 14.50 -9.77
CA GLY A 133 27.89 15.82 -9.30
C GLY A 133 26.98 16.44 -8.24
N THR A 134 25.99 15.73 -7.72
CA THR A 134 25.19 16.22 -6.57
C THR A 134 26.10 16.43 -5.35
N GLU A 135 26.17 17.66 -4.86
CA GLU A 135 26.88 18.00 -3.63
C GLU A 135 26.04 17.58 -2.41
N ILE A 136 26.42 16.46 -1.79
CA ILE A 136 25.78 15.99 -0.55
C ILE A 136 26.31 16.85 0.61
N ARG A 137 25.43 17.60 1.25
CA ARG A 137 25.71 18.46 2.41
C ARG A 137 24.45 18.70 3.22
N LEU A 138 24.61 19.13 4.46
CA LEU A 138 23.45 19.51 5.28
C LEU A 138 22.76 20.75 4.67
N ASN A 139 21.45 20.63 4.42
CA ASN A 139 20.65 21.64 3.78
C ASN A 139 19.33 21.87 4.55
N GLY A 140 19.10 23.08 5.01
CA GLY A 140 17.92 23.44 5.79
C GLY A 140 18.03 23.10 7.28
N THR A 141 16.97 23.47 8.02
CA THR A 141 16.93 23.43 9.48
C THR A 141 15.70 22.71 10.04
N LYS A 142 14.79 22.23 9.17
CA LYS A 142 13.50 21.63 9.55
C LYS A 142 13.55 20.69 10.78
N PRO A 143 14.42 19.66 10.83
CA PRO A 143 14.43 18.75 11.98
C PRO A 143 14.82 19.42 13.29
N PHE A 144 15.70 20.41 13.23
CA PHE A 144 16.13 21.19 14.40
C PHE A 144 15.07 22.19 14.83
N ASP A 145 14.36 22.80 13.89
CA ASP A 145 13.27 23.75 14.15
C ASP A 145 12.10 23.07 14.83
N GLU A 146 11.70 21.88 14.37
CA GLU A 146 10.63 21.09 15.00
C GLU A 146 11.02 20.63 16.40
N PHE A 147 12.26 20.20 16.63
CA PHE A 147 12.76 19.89 17.98
C PHE A 147 12.67 21.11 18.90
N ASN A 148 13.16 22.26 18.46
CA ASN A 148 13.11 23.51 19.22
C ASN A 148 11.65 23.99 19.45
N GLU A 149 10.76 23.79 18.48
CA GLU A 149 9.35 24.09 18.62
C GLU A 149 8.68 23.28 19.74
N ALA A 150 8.98 21.97 19.83
CA ALA A 150 8.49 21.12 20.91
C ALA A 150 9.12 21.50 22.26
N LYS A 151 10.43 21.72 22.29
CA LYS A 151 11.19 22.13 23.48
C LYS A 151 10.68 23.45 24.07
N ALA A 152 10.32 24.42 23.21
CA ALA A 152 9.73 25.68 23.64
C ALA A 152 8.33 25.51 24.30
N ARG A 153 7.69 24.36 24.11
CA ARG A 153 6.43 23.97 24.77
C ARG A 153 6.65 23.11 26.03
N GLY A 154 7.89 22.91 26.43
CA GLY A 154 8.26 22.08 27.57
C GLY A 154 8.27 20.58 27.28
N ILE A 155 8.25 20.17 26.00
CA ILE A 155 8.27 18.78 25.57
C ILE A 155 9.64 18.47 24.95
N LEU A 156 10.44 17.63 25.61
CA LEU A 156 11.71 17.18 25.07
C LEU A 156 11.46 15.94 24.18
N THR A 157 11.58 16.15 22.88
CA THR A 157 11.31 15.10 21.89
C THR A 157 12.57 14.27 21.56
N LYS A 158 12.33 13.12 20.95
CA LYS A 158 13.31 12.26 20.30
C LYS A 158 13.16 12.50 18.79
N PRO A 159 14.08 13.26 18.14
CA PRO A 159 14.04 13.42 16.69
C PRO A 159 14.13 12.08 15.97
N VAL A 160 13.40 11.94 14.86
CA VAL A 160 13.36 10.75 14.02
C VAL A 160 13.79 11.12 12.59
N LEU A 161 14.72 10.38 12.03
CA LEU A 161 15.14 10.50 10.63
C LEU A 161 15.16 9.12 9.96
N ILE A 162 14.96 9.11 8.66
CA ILE A 162 15.27 7.92 7.86
C ILE A 162 16.79 7.71 7.93
N GLY A 163 17.21 6.49 8.22
CA GLY A 163 18.62 6.15 8.33
C GLY A 163 19.34 6.18 6.97
N PRO A 164 20.67 6.44 6.99
CA PRO A 164 21.44 6.64 5.77
C PRO A 164 21.48 5.40 4.85
N TYR A 165 21.46 4.21 5.40
CA TYR A 165 21.47 2.97 4.62
C TYR A 165 20.13 2.81 3.88
N THR A 166 19.00 2.93 4.57
CA THR A 166 17.67 2.90 3.96
C THR A 166 17.50 3.99 2.91
N PHE A 167 17.96 5.22 3.20
CA PHE A 167 17.90 6.32 2.23
C PHE A 167 18.65 5.98 0.94
N LEU A 168 19.89 5.50 1.04
CA LEU A 168 20.71 5.17 -0.14
C LEU A 168 20.12 3.99 -0.93
N LYS A 169 19.65 2.93 -0.27
CA LYS A 169 19.08 1.75 -0.93
C LYS A 169 17.76 2.06 -1.63
N LEU A 170 16.99 3.03 -1.17
CA LEU A 170 15.73 3.45 -1.78
C LEU A 170 15.87 4.58 -2.80
N ALA A 171 16.97 5.31 -2.81
CA ALA A 171 17.27 6.32 -3.82
C ALA A 171 17.70 5.67 -5.15
N ARG A 172 17.64 6.44 -6.24
CA ARG A 172 18.03 6.02 -7.60
C ARG A 172 18.89 7.10 -8.25
N ASN A 173 19.62 6.73 -9.32
CA ASN A 173 20.31 7.69 -10.18
C ASN A 173 19.30 8.37 -11.15
N ALA A 174 19.78 9.28 -11.99
CA ALA A 174 18.95 10.00 -12.95
C ALA A 174 18.33 9.10 -14.03
N GLN A 175 18.82 7.88 -14.22
CA GLN A 175 18.30 6.86 -15.12
C GLN A 175 17.33 5.89 -14.43
N ALA A 176 16.95 6.19 -13.19
CA ALA A 176 16.11 5.33 -12.32
C ALA A 176 16.75 3.98 -11.93
N GLU A 177 18.07 3.86 -12.07
CA GLU A 177 18.84 2.66 -11.70
C GLU A 177 19.34 2.75 -10.25
N GLU A 178 19.82 1.64 -9.73
CA GLU A 178 20.46 1.58 -8.43
C GLU A 178 21.75 2.41 -8.39
N LEU A 179 22.04 2.95 -7.20
CA LEU A 179 23.23 3.78 -7.00
C LEU A 179 24.50 2.94 -6.94
N THR A 180 25.58 3.49 -7.46
CA THR A 180 26.93 3.00 -7.16
C THR A 180 27.39 3.59 -5.82
N TYR A 181 27.62 2.73 -4.84
CA TYR A 181 28.01 3.15 -3.48
C TYR A 181 29.51 3.36 -3.37
N ASP A 182 30.04 4.36 -4.09
CA ASP A 182 31.45 4.71 -4.00
C ASP A 182 31.82 5.37 -2.64
N LYS A 183 33.11 5.42 -2.35
CA LYS A 183 33.58 6.00 -1.09
C LYS A 183 33.25 7.49 -0.94
N GLY A 184 33.12 8.23 -2.03
CA GLY A 184 32.79 9.66 -2.02
C GLY A 184 31.37 9.87 -1.52
N LEU A 185 30.39 9.20 -2.14
CA LEU A 185 28.98 9.26 -1.75
C LEU A 185 28.76 8.79 -0.31
N VAL A 186 29.32 7.62 0.06
CA VAL A 186 29.20 7.05 1.41
C VAL A 186 29.78 7.99 2.47
N ASN A 187 30.93 8.58 2.21
CA ASN A 187 31.60 9.53 3.14
C ASN A 187 30.78 10.82 3.28
N ALA A 188 30.27 11.36 2.19
CA ALA A 188 29.49 12.60 2.19
C ALA A 188 28.18 12.43 2.96
N VAL A 189 27.43 11.34 2.72
CA VAL A 189 26.21 11.04 3.47
C VAL A 189 26.51 10.83 4.96
N ALA A 190 27.53 10.04 5.30
CA ALA A 190 27.91 9.81 6.69
C ALA A 190 28.32 11.12 7.41
N ALA A 191 29.01 12.03 6.72
CA ALA A 191 29.41 13.33 7.28
C ALA A 191 28.18 14.20 7.63
N VAL A 192 27.15 14.21 6.79
CA VAL A 192 25.89 14.95 7.08
C VAL A 192 25.20 14.37 8.30
N TYR A 193 25.05 13.04 8.41
CA TYR A 193 24.42 12.44 9.59
C TYR A 193 25.26 12.68 10.86
N ALA A 194 26.56 12.65 10.77
CA ALA A 194 27.44 13.01 11.89
C ALA A 194 27.25 14.47 12.32
N GLU A 195 27.09 15.41 11.37
CA GLU A 195 26.78 16.81 11.67
C GLU A 195 25.39 16.95 12.32
N VAL A 196 24.37 16.22 11.83
CA VAL A 196 23.01 16.19 12.41
C VAL A 196 23.07 15.74 13.88
N ILE A 197 23.80 14.67 14.19
CA ILE A 197 23.97 14.18 15.56
C ILE A 197 24.57 15.26 16.46
N LYS A 198 25.67 15.89 16.02
CA LYS A 198 26.33 16.96 16.77
C LYS A 198 25.40 18.15 17.04
N ARG A 199 24.61 18.56 16.04
CA ARG A 199 23.65 19.65 16.20
C ARG A 199 22.55 19.32 17.20
N PHE A 200 21.97 18.09 17.15
CA PHE A 200 20.99 17.67 18.13
C PHE A 200 21.58 17.57 19.54
N ALA A 201 22.79 17.04 19.68
CA ALA A 201 23.49 17.04 20.96
C ALA A 201 23.68 18.46 21.53
N ALA A 202 24.08 19.42 20.69
CA ALA A 202 24.22 20.83 21.08
C ALA A 202 22.87 21.49 21.46
N LEU A 203 21.77 21.07 20.86
CA LEU A 203 20.41 21.52 21.21
C LEU A 203 19.88 20.86 22.50
N GLY A 204 20.56 19.82 23.01
CA GLY A 204 20.20 19.10 24.22
C GLY A 204 19.20 17.98 24.02
N ALA A 205 19.11 17.42 22.82
CA ALA A 205 18.36 16.18 22.58
C ALA A 205 19.03 15.03 23.33
N GLN A 206 18.24 14.18 24.00
CA GLN A 206 18.76 13.03 24.74
C GLN A 206 18.88 11.79 23.84
N TRP A 207 17.97 11.64 22.89
CA TRP A 207 17.90 10.54 21.92
C TRP A 207 17.74 11.08 20.51
N LEU A 208 18.34 10.39 19.56
CA LEU A 208 18.07 10.49 18.13
C LEU A 208 17.72 9.11 17.62
N GLN A 209 16.63 8.97 16.88
CA GLN A 209 16.23 7.72 16.22
C GLN A 209 16.60 7.79 14.73
N LEU A 210 17.24 6.72 14.25
CA LEU A 210 17.50 6.48 12.84
C LEU A 210 16.72 5.24 12.41
N ASP A 211 15.77 5.43 11.49
CA ASP A 211 14.92 4.36 10.98
C ASP A 211 15.59 3.64 9.81
N GLU A 212 15.91 2.36 10.01
CA GLU A 212 16.56 1.51 9.00
C GLU A 212 15.71 0.29 8.62
N PRO A 213 14.47 0.51 8.14
CA PRO A 213 13.59 -0.61 7.76
C PRO A 213 14.13 -1.43 6.58
N TYR A 214 15.04 -0.91 5.76
CA TYR A 214 15.65 -1.69 4.68
C TYR A 214 16.46 -2.89 5.21
N LEU A 215 16.86 -2.88 6.49
CA LEU A 215 17.55 -4.01 7.12
C LEU A 215 16.69 -5.27 7.25
N VAL A 216 15.37 -5.20 7.12
CA VAL A 216 14.49 -6.38 7.17
C VAL A 216 14.37 -7.11 5.84
N LEU A 217 14.83 -6.49 4.74
CA LEU A 217 14.85 -7.11 3.41
C LEU A 217 16.01 -8.11 3.27
N ASP A 218 15.97 -8.89 2.20
CA ASP A 218 17.13 -9.71 1.81
C ASP A 218 18.34 -8.81 1.54
N LYS A 219 19.54 -9.31 1.89
CA LYS A 219 20.79 -8.59 1.69
C LYS A 219 21.46 -9.02 0.40
N GLU A 220 21.96 -8.05 -0.33
CA GLU A 220 22.82 -8.25 -1.47
C GLU A 220 24.30 -8.20 -1.06
N ASP A 221 25.19 -8.64 -1.97
CA ASP A 221 26.62 -8.56 -1.75
C ASP A 221 27.07 -7.10 -1.51
N GLY A 222 27.75 -6.87 -0.41
CA GLY A 222 28.21 -5.54 -0.03
C GLY A 222 27.29 -4.76 0.91
N ASP A 223 26.03 -5.14 1.06
CA ASP A 223 25.04 -4.41 1.89
C ASP A 223 25.49 -4.26 3.35
N VAL A 224 25.93 -5.34 3.96
CA VAL A 224 26.42 -5.32 5.35
C VAL A 224 27.69 -4.44 5.46
N SER A 225 28.54 -4.44 4.45
CA SER A 225 29.75 -3.60 4.40
C SER A 225 29.40 -2.12 4.24
N LEU A 226 28.41 -1.79 3.41
CA LEU A 226 27.88 -0.44 3.26
C LEU A 226 27.32 0.08 4.59
N PHE A 227 26.44 -0.71 5.23
CA PHE A 227 25.86 -0.38 6.53
C PHE A 227 26.94 -0.12 7.59
N LYS A 228 27.91 -1.04 7.74
CA LYS A 228 29.04 -0.88 8.67
C LYS A 228 29.88 0.37 8.36
N SER A 229 30.15 0.65 7.09
CA SER A 229 30.95 1.79 6.66
C SER A 229 30.31 3.14 6.98
N LEU A 230 28.97 3.23 6.88
CA LEU A 230 28.21 4.41 7.27
C LEU A 230 28.27 4.62 8.78
N TYR A 231 27.86 3.63 9.56
CA TYR A 231 27.69 3.77 10.99
C TYR A 231 29.01 3.85 11.78
N ALA A 232 30.10 3.24 11.29
CA ALA A 232 31.44 3.44 11.85
C ALA A 232 31.89 4.90 11.82
N LYS A 233 31.37 5.74 10.93
CA LYS A 233 31.65 7.16 10.83
C LYS A 233 30.65 8.04 11.56
N ILE A 234 29.41 7.59 11.63
CA ILE A 234 28.30 8.35 12.21
C ILE A 234 28.29 8.28 13.73
N LEU A 235 28.42 7.08 14.31
CA LEU A 235 28.28 6.88 15.75
C LEU A 235 29.30 7.62 16.61
N PRO A 236 30.59 7.78 16.22
CA PRO A 236 31.52 8.58 16.99
C PRO A 236 31.10 10.04 17.20
N ALA A 237 30.26 10.59 16.31
CA ALA A 237 29.81 11.98 16.39
C ALA A 237 28.90 12.28 17.60
N ARG A 238 28.39 11.24 18.29
CA ARG A 238 27.55 11.40 19.50
C ARG A 238 28.34 11.93 20.71
N GLU A 239 29.65 11.64 20.81
CA GLU A 239 30.55 12.12 21.86
C GLU A 239 29.97 11.92 23.29
N ASP A 240 29.21 10.83 23.51
CA ASP A 240 28.48 10.49 24.75
C ASP A 240 27.50 11.61 25.24
N LYS A 241 27.12 12.53 24.36
CA LYS A 241 26.21 13.64 24.65
C LYS A 241 24.77 13.38 24.25
N ILE A 242 24.55 12.42 23.34
CA ILE A 242 23.25 12.02 22.80
C ILE A 242 23.24 10.53 22.54
N LYS A 243 22.15 9.86 22.83
CA LYS A 243 21.95 8.43 22.53
C LYS A 243 21.39 8.25 21.13
N VAL A 244 21.87 7.23 20.40
CA VAL A 244 21.40 6.88 19.06
C VAL A 244 20.66 5.55 19.10
N LEU A 245 19.36 5.61 18.74
CA LEU A 245 18.51 4.45 18.53
C LEU A 245 18.51 4.07 17.04
N LEU A 246 18.95 2.87 16.72
CA LEU A 246 18.65 2.23 15.44
C LEU A 246 17.28 1.57 15.55
N ASN A 247 16.33 1.94 14.71
CA ASN A 247 14.98 1.38 14.74
C ASN A 247 14.67 0.61 13.45
N THR A 248 14.23 -0.63 13.59
CA THR A 248 13.83 -1.50 12.48
C THR A 248 12.38 -1.94 12.64
N TYR A 249 11.67 -2.11 11.54
CA TYR A 249 10.26 -2.47 11.56
C TYR A 249 9.83 -3.16 10.26
N PHE A 250 8.66 -3.80 10.27
CA PHE A 250 8.01 -4.60 9.22
C PHE A 250 8.62 -5.99 9.02
N GLY A 251 9.43 -6.47 9.95
CA GLY A 251 10.03 -7.78 9.89
C GLY A 251 11.23 -7.93 10.81
N HIS A 252 12.06 -8.93 10.54
CA HIS A 252 13.21 -9.27 11.38
C HIS A 252 14.54 -8.87 10.77
N ILE A 253 15.55 -8.74 11.63
CA ILE A 253 16.95 -8.48 11.26
C ILE A 253 17.89 -9.60 11.74
N ALA A 254 17.39 -10.82 11.90
CA ALA A 254 18.15 -11.94 12.46
C ALA A 254 19.46 -12.24 11.73
N ASP A 255 19.49 -12.03 10.41
CA ASP A 255 20.68 -12.20 9.55
C ASP A 255 21.77 -11.14 9.76
N VAL A 256 21.43 -9.98 10.31
CA VAL A 256 22.36 -8.88 10.58
C VAL A 256 22.37 -8.42 12.04
N TYR A 257 21.59 -9.05 12.92
CA TYR A 257 21.46 -8.67 14.31
C TYR A 257 22.81 -8.64 15.05
N GLU A 258 23.65 -9.66 14.86
CA GLU A 258 24.99 -9.70 15.47
C GLU A 258 25.82 -8.47 15.06
N THR A 259 25.81 -8.09 13.79
CA THR A 259 26.50 -6.89 13.29
C THR A 259 25.94 -5.63 13.95
N VAL A 260 24.63 -5.47 14.01
CA VAL A 260 23.97 -4.30 14.62
C VAL A 260 24.33 -4.21 16.11
N ASN A 261 24.23 -5.33 16.82
CA ASN A 261 24.51 -5.43 18.26
C ASN A 261 25.97 -5.02 18.59
N LEU A 262 26.93 -5.35 17.72
CA LEU A 262 28.36 -5.05 17.94
C LEU A 262 28.78 -3.65 17.48
N LEU A 263 27.95 -2.91 16.74
CA LEU A 263 28.31 -1.55 16.25
C LEU A 263 28.24 -0.47 17.33
N GLY A 264 27.61 -0.76 18.48
CA GLY A 264 27.60 0.14 19.62
C GLY A 264 26.51 1.19 19.58
N PHE A 265 25.34 0.87 19.09
CA PHE A 265 24.12 1.69 19.26
C PHE A 265 23.70 1.74 20.74
N ASP A 266 23.18 2.89 21.17
CA ASP A 266 22.62 3.03 22.53
C ASP A 266 21.22 2.41 22.67
N GLY A 267 20.55 2.22 21.53
CA GLY A 267 19.27 1.54 21.44
C GLY A 267 19.13 0.75 20.15
N ILE A 268 18.44 -0.39 20.22
CA ILE A 268 18.04 -1.20 19.05
C ILE A 268 16.55 -1.45 19.15
N GLY A 269 15.79 -0.99 18.16
CA GLY A 269 14.36 -1.23 18.02
C GLY A 269 14.09 -2.47 17.16
N LEU A 270 13.31 -3.41 17.74
CA LEU A 270 12.95 -4.66 17.08
C LEU A 270 11.44 -4.77 16.93
N ASP A 271 10.99 -5.18 15.76
CA ASP A 271 9.60 -5.52 15.49
C ASP A 271 9.26 -6.89 16.11
N LEU A 272 8.41 -6.89 17.13
CA LEU A 272 7.92 -8.11 17.80
C LEU A 272 6.47 -8.45 17.40
N ASN A 273 6.02 -7.94 16.26
CA ASN A 273 4.77 -8.34 15.61
C ASN A 273 5.06 -9.16 14.35
N GLU A 274 5.70 -8.55 13.35
CA GLU A 274 5.96 -9.19 12.05
C GLU A 274 7.28 -9.97 12.00
N GLY A 275 8.25 -9.61 12.86
CA GLY A 275 9.55 -10.29 12.96
C GLY A 275 9.79 -10.96 14.30
N LYS A 276 8.73 -11.31 15.04
CA LYS A 276 8.77 -11.72 16.43
C LYS A 276 9.72 -12.90 16.69
N ASP A 277 9.48 -14.01 16.05
CA ASP A 277 10.16 -15.27 16.38
C ASP A 277 11.64 -15.23 16.01
N GLU A 278 11.96 -14.67 14.84
CA GLU A 278 13.33 -14.53 14.34
C GLU A 278 14.14 -13.49 15.14
N ASN A 279 13.51 -12.37 15.53
CA ASN A 279 14.16 -11.35 16.36
C ASN A 279 14.44 -11.88 17.78
N LEU A 280 13.49 -12.59 18.41
CA LEU A 280 13.71 -13.23 19.70
C LEU A 280 14.83 -14.28 19.63
N ALA A 281 14.83 -15.12 18.61
CA ALA A 281 15.89 -16.12 18.40
C ALA A 281 17.26 -15.47 18.21
N ALA A 282 17.33 -14.32 17.53
CA ALA A 282 18.57 -13.58 17.36
C ALA A 282 19.08 -13.00 18.70
N VAL A 283 18.19 -12.39 19.49
CA VAL A 283 18.52 -11.90 20.85
C VAL A 283 18.94 -13.06 21.77
N GLU A 284 18.24 -14.20 21.70
CA GLU A 284 18.61 -15.39 22.47
C GLU A 284 20.02 -15.87 22.12
N LYS A 285 20.36 -15.91 20.84
CA LYS A 285 21.64 -16.44 20.34
C LYS A 285 22.82 -15.52 20.58
N TYR A 286 22.65 -14.21 20.35
CA TYR A 286 23.77 -13.26 20.33
C TYR A 286 23.81 -12.35 21.57
N GLY A 287 22.77 -12.39 22.42
CA GLY A 287 22.64 -11.50 23.57
C GLY A 287 22.41 -10.04 23.18
N VAL A 288 22.62 -9.15 24.14
CA VAL A 288 22.50 -7.70 23.99
C VAL A 288 23.80 -7.06 24.45
N ALA A 289 24.35 -6.12 23.66
CA ALA A 289 25.56 -5.41 24.02
C ALA A 289 25.37 -4.60 25.31
N GLU A 290 26.43 -4.48 26.09
CA GLU A 290 26.43 -3.72 27.34
C GLU A 290 25.96 -2.29 27.12
N ASN A 291 25.10 -1.78 27.99
CA ASN A 291 24.49 -0.45 27.93
C ASN A 291 23.53 -0.17 26.75
N THR A 292 23.24 -1.18 25.91
CA THR A 292 22.22 -1.05 24.85
C THR A 292 20.82 -1.27 25.42
N THR A 293 19.89 -0.37 25.09
CA THR A 293 18.46 -0.52 25.40
C THR A 293 17.76 -1.22 24.23
N LEU A 294 17.06 -2.34 24.50
CA LEU A 294 16.16 -2.92 23.52
C LEU A 294 14.80 -2.21 23.54
N PHE A 295 14.39 -1.72 22.39
CA PHE A 295 13.05 -1.16 22.18
C PHE A 295 12.16 -2.26 21.65
N ALA A 296 11.33 -2.81 22.55
CA ALA A 296 10.42 -3.90 22.25
C ALA A 296 9.18 -3.36 21.50
N GLY A 297 9.16 -3.53 20.19
CA GLY A 297 8.07 -3.13 19.32
C GLY A 297 6.86 -4.07 19.45
N VAL A 298 6.16 -4.02 20.59
CA VAL A 298 5.02 -4.90 20.91
C VAL A 298 3.67 -4.32 20.54
N VAL A 299 3.55 -2.99 20.41
CA VAL A 299 2.30 -2.34 19.99
C VAL A 299 2.31 -2.17 18.47
N ASN A 300 1.40 -2.86 17.79
CA ASN A 300 1.35 -2.88 16.32
C ASN A 300 0.96 -1.52 15.74
N GLY A 301 1.83 -0.93 14.93
CA GLY A 301 1.60 0.35 14.23
C GLY A 301 0.90 0.22 12.87
N ARG A 302 0.53 -1.00 12.44
CA ARG A 302 -0.05 -1.30 11.11
C ARG A 302 -1.42 -1.95 11.16
N ASN A 303 -1.95 -2.26 12.35
CA ASN A 303 -3.31 -2.78 12.52
C ASN A 303 -4.15 -1.84 13.38
N ILE A 304 -5.45 -2.10 13.41
CA ILE A 304 -6.43 -1.32 14.16
C ILE A 304 -6.94 -2.02 15.41
N TRP A 305 -6.38 -3.18 15.75
CA TRP A 305 -6.85 -4.04 16.85
C TRP A 305 -6.22 -3.64 18.16
N ARG A 306 -6.96 -3.87 19.27
CA ARG A 306 -6.41 -3.79 20.60
C ARG A 306 -5.24 -4.75 20.77
N ASN A 307 -4.20 -4.28 21.44
CA ASN A 307 -3.07 -5.11 21.83
C ASN A 307 -3.49 -6.14 22.89
N ASN A 308 -3.01 -7.36 22.77
CA ASN A 308 -3.14 -8.37 23.82
C ASN A 308 -2.00 -8.21 24.82
N TYR A 309 -2.29 -7.64 25.98
CA TYR A 309 -1.28 -7.31 27.00
C TYR A 309 -0.57 -8.55 27.54
N ALA A 310 -1.27 -9.67 27.69
CA ALA A 310 -0.63 -10.90 28.16
C ALA A 310 0.46 -11.38 27.20
N VAL A 311 0.21 -11.30 25.89
CA VAL A 311 1.20 -11.63 24.86
C VAL A 311 2.37 -10.64 24.90
N SER A 312 2.09 -9.34 24.92
CA SER A 312 3.12 -8.29 24.94
C SER A 312 4.01 -8.37 26.19
N LEU A 313 3.43 -8.62 27.36
CA LEU A 313 4.18 -8.82 28.61
C LEU A 313 5.09 -10.04 28.52
N GLY A 314 4.59 -11.17 27.99
CA GLY A 314 5.42 -12.36 27.79
C GLY A 314 6.63 -12.12 26.88
N LEU A 315 6.48 -11.29 25.82
CA LEU A 315 7.58 -10.90 24.94
C LEU A 315 8.62 -10.01 25.66
N ILE A 316 8.14 -9.05 26.46
CA ILE A 316 9.00 -8.17 27.26
C ILE A 316 9.78 -9.01 28.31
N ASP A 317 9.10 -9.94 28.99
CA ASP A 317 9.72 -10.82 29.96
C ASP A 317 10.79 -11.72 29.33
N ALA A 318 10.57 -12.21 28.10
CA ALA A 318 11.57 -12.96 27.34
C ALA A 318 12.82 -12.12 27.04
N LEU A 319 12.66 -10.85 26.63
CA LEU A 319 13.81 -9.95 26.44
C LEU A 319 14.53 -9.62 27.74
N ARG A 320 13.79 -9.49 28.85
CA ARG A 320 14.35 -9.21 30.18
C ARG A 320 15.19 -10.36 30.74
N GLN A 321 15.08 -11.56 30.18
CA GLN A 321 16.03 -12.66 30.49
C GLN A 321 17.45 -12.36 29.97
N LYS A 322 17.60 -11.41 29.01
CA LYS A 322 18.89 -11.09 28.37
C LYS A 322 19.42 -9.72 28.74
N THR A 323 18.58 -8.78 29.14
CA THR A 323 18.96 -7.44 29.57
C THR A 323 17.89 -6.77 30.41
N ASP A 324 18.30 -6.02 31.45
CA ASP A 324 17.40 -5.20 32.24
C ASP A 324 16.94 -3.93 31.49
N ASN A 325 17.60 -3.58 30.37
CA ASN A 325 17.34 -2.35 29.62
C ASN A 325 16.35 -2.60 28.49
N VAL A 326 15.07 -2.71 28.81
CA VAL A 326 13.98 -2.88 27.83
C VAL A 326 13.03 -1.69 27.88
N ALA A 327 12.80 -1.07 26.75
CA ALA A 327 11.78 -0.03 26.54
C ALA A 327 10.57 -0.62 25.79
N VAL A 328 9.36 -0.16 26.10
CA VAL A 328 8.13 -0.55 25.41
C VAL A 328 7.89 0.40 24.24
N SER A 329 7.74 -0.13 23.04
CA SER A 329 7.63 0.72 21.85
C SER A 329 6.51 0.25 20.91
N ALA A 330 6.05 1.20 20.08
CA ALA A 330 5.31 0.83 18.88
C ALA A 330 6.27 0.08 17.92
N ALA A 331 5.78 -0.98 17.30
CA ALA A 331 6.58 -1.81 16.38
C ALA A 331 6.97 -1.03 15.12
N SER A 332 6.13 -0.10 14.70
CA SER A 332 6.39 0.83 13.59
C SER A 332 5.71 2.18 13.84
N SER A 333 5.88 3.14 12.94
CA SER A 333 5.19 4.42 13.03
C SER A 333 3.66 4.23 13.06
N LEU A 334 2.98 4.95 13.95
CA LEU A 334 1.52 5.01 14.01
C LEU A 334 0.91 5.79 12.82
N LEU A 335 1.72 6.31 11.92
CA LEU A 335 1.29 6.92 10.65
C LEU A 335 0.39 5.98 9.83
N HIS A 336 0.57 4.66 9.97
CA HIS A 336 -0.11 3.65 9.17
C HIS A 336 -1.48 3.23 9.72
N VAL A 337 -1.90 3.78 10.86
CA VAL A 337 -3.23 3.54 11.44
C VAL A 337 -4.04 4.84 11.51
N PRO A 338 -5.38 4.78 11.61
CA PRO A 338 -6.20 5.97 11.75
C PRO A 338 -5.88 6.74 13.04
N PHE A 339 -6.33 8.00 13.10
CA PHE A 339 -5.97 8.91 14.18
C PHE A 339 -6.55 8.50 15.55
N SER A 340 -7.86 8.33 15.65
CA SER A 340 -8.56 7.97 16.91
C SER A 340 -9.92 7.35 16.61
N THR A 341 -10.37 6.46 17.49
CA THR A 341 -11.73 5.89 17.50
C THR A 341 -12.79 6.91 17.92
N GLU A 342 -12.38 8.03 18.50
CA GLU A 342 -13.29 9.13 18.83
C GLU A 342 -14.01 9.65 17.58
N GLY A 343 -15.32 9.70 17.63
CA GLY A 343 -16.14 10.12 16.49
C GLY A 343 -16.58 9.02 15.54
N GLU A 344 -16.20 7.76 15.76
CA GLU A 344 -16.74 6.60 15.03
C GLU A 344 -18.13 6.20 15.57
N THR A 345 -19.04 7.17 15.61
CA THR A 345 -20.38 7.04 16.21
C THR A 345 -21.34 6.13 15.45
N ALA A 346 -20.95 5.64 14.28
CA ALA A 346 -21.73 4.70 13.48
C ALA A 346 -21.48 3.22 13.91
N LEU A 347 -20.42 2.97 14.66
CA LEU A 347 -20.09 1.63 15.15
C LEU A 347 -20.66 1.40 16.54
N ASP A 348 -21.13 0.17 16.77
CA ASP A 348 -21.57 -0.27 18.10
C ASP A 348 -20.40 -0.16 19.10
N PRO A 349 -20.58 0.44 20.30
CA PRO A 349 -19.56 0.48 21.33
C PRO A 349 -19.00 -0.91 21.70
N ALA A 350 -19.83 -1.96 21.61
CA ALA A 350 -19.39 -3.33 21.84
C ALA A 350 -18.40 -3.84 20.79
N VAL A 351 -18.45 -3.28 19.58
CA VAL A 351 -17.48 -3.54 18.51
C VAL A 351 -16.26 -2.61 18.66
N LEU A 352 -16.52 -1.33 18.90
CA LEU A 352 -15.49 -0.28 18.93
C LEU A 352 -14.43 -0.51 20.02
N LYS A 353 -14.80 -1.14 21.15
CA LYS A 353 -13.87 -1.50 22.24
C LYS A 353 -12.71 -2.42 21.81
N HIS A 354 -12.86 -3.15 20.69
CA HIS A 354 -11.83 -4.02 20.13
C HIS A 354 -10.83 -3.29 19.23
N PHE A 355 -11.06 -2.00 18.94
CA PHE A 355 -10.18 -1.20 18.08
C PHE A 355 -9.27 -0.30 18.91
N ALA A 356 -8.05 -0.14 18.41
CA ALA A 356 -7.07 0.83 18.89
C ALA A 356 -6.44 1.53 17.68
N PHE A 357 -6.77 2.81 17.50
CA PHE A 357 -6.13 3.68 16.53
C PHE A 357 -4.94 4.38 17.18
N ALA A 358 -4.31 5.36 16.54
CA ALA A 358 -3.08 5.93 17.04
C ALA A 358 -3.18 6.48 18.49
N VAL A 359 -4.25 7.19 18.82
CA VAL A 359 -4.45 7.74 20.18
C VAL A 359 -4.64 6.65 21.21
N GLU A 360 -5.44 5.63 20.92
CA GLU A 360 -5.69 4.50 21.82
C GLU A 360 -4.42 3.65 22.02
N LYS A 361 -3.57 3.53 20.99
CA LYS A 361 -2.28 2.82 21.10
C LYS A 361 -1.27 3.55 21.98
N LEU A 362 -1.37 4.86 22.16
CA LEU A 362 -0.56 5.57 23.16
C LEU A 362 -0.90 5.13 24.59
N THR A 363 -2.17 4.90 24.88
CA THR A 363 -2.64 4.38 26.18
C THR A 363 -2.10 2.96 26.40
N GLU A 364 -2.18 2.09 25.38
CA GLU A 364 -1.65 0.73 25.43
C GLU A 364 -0.15 0.70 25.76
N LEU A 365 0.65 1.56 25.14
CA LEU A 365 2.09 1.67 25.44
C LEU A 365 2.33 1.95 26.93
N LYS A 366 1.58 2.90 27.51
CA LYS A 366 1.74 3.28 28.91
C LYS A 366 1.29 2.19 29.86
N GLU A 367 0.14 1.58 29.61
CA GLU A 367 -0.41 0.51 30.43
C GLU A 367 0.53 -0.72 30.42
N ILE A 368 1.02 -1.14 29.25
CA ILE A 368 1.98 -2.25 29.13
C ILE A 368 3.29 -1.93 29.88
N ALA A 369 3.82 -0.71 29.78
CA ALA A 369 5.04 -0.34 30.47
C ALA A 369 4.87 -0.38 32.00
N VAL A 370 3.76 0.11 32.53
CA VAL A 370 3.43 0.04 33.97
C VAL A 370 3.30 -1.41 34.42
N LEU A 371 2.58 -2.23 33.65
CA LEU A 371 2.40 -3.65 33.98
C LEU A 371 3.72 -4.44 33.91
N ALA A 372 4.58 -4.14 32.93
CA ALA A 372 5.89 -4.79 32.81
C ALA A 372 6.79 -4.52 34.02
N ASP A 373 6.63 -3.39 34.69
CA ASP A 373 7.40 -3.02 35.88
C ASP A 373 6.72 -3.43 37.18
N SER A 374 5.49 -3.93 37.11
CA SER A 374 4.73 -4.40 38.29
C SER A 374 5.14 -5.82 38.69
N ASP A 375 5.08 -6.10 39.99
CA ASP A 375 5.19 -7.47 40.49
C ASP A 375 3.93 -8.30 40.15
N GLU A 376 4.00 -9.61 40.34
CA GLU A 376 2.92 -10.53 39.99
C GLU A 376 1.61 -10.28 40.73
N ASP A 377 1.68 -9.80 41.98
CA ASP A 377 0.48 -9.50 42.76
C ASP A 377 -0.17 -8.20 42.27
N ALA A 378 0.62 -7.20 41.94
CA ALA A 378 0.14 -5.95 41.32
C ALA A 378 -0.45 -6.19 39.92
N LYS A 379 0.17 -7.06 39.10
CA LYS A 379 -0.38 -7.47 37.80
C LYS A 379 -1.75 -8.12 37.94
N LYS A 380 -1.88 -9.09 38.89
CA LYS A 380 -3.15 -9.79 39.18
C LYS A 380 -4.25 -8.85 39.69
N ALA A 381 -3.87 -7.81 40.42
CA ALA A 381 -4.81 -6.80 40.91
C ALA A 381 -5.14 -5.69 39.92
N SER A 382 -4.50 -5.66 38.77
CA SER A 382 -4.67 -4.60 37.76
C SER A 382 -6.03 -4.69 37.08
N ALA A 383 -6.82 -3.62 37.19
CA ALA A 383 -8.08 -3.48 36.50
C ALA A 383 -7.87 -3.36 34.95
N ASP A 384 -6.78 -2.71 34.51
CA ASP A 384 -6.46 -2.53 33.10
C ASP A 384 -6.10 -3.86 32.45
N LEU A 385 -5.29 -4.69 33.13
CA LEU A 385 -4.97 -6.02 32.62
C LEU A 385 -6.21 -6.91 32.55
N ALA A 386 -7.06 -6.90 33.60
CA ALA A 386 -8.31 -7.67 33.62
C ALA A 386 -9.28 -7.23 32.52
N ALA A 387 -9.42 -5.92 32.31
CA ALA A 387 -10.27 -5.37 31.24
C ALA A 387 -9.73 -5.73 29.85
N ASN A 388 -8.41 -5.71 29.65
CA ASN A 388 -7.78 -6.12 28.40
C ASN A 388 -7.98 -7.63 28.17
N GLN A 389 -7.72 -8.49 29.14
CA GLN A 389 -7.91 -9.94 29.02
C GLN A 389 -9.35 -10.29 28.65
N ALA A 390 -10.35 -9.61 29.24
CA ALA A 390 -11.75 -9.83 28.93
C ALA A 390 -12.12 -9.55 27.45
N LEU A 391 -11.29 -8.83 26.69
CA LEU A 391 -11.48 -8.66 25.24
C LEU A 391 -11.06 -9.90 24.44
N PHE A 392 -10.21 -10.73 25.00
CA PHE A 392 -9.67 -11.94 24.40
C PHE A 392 -10.22 -13.23 24.98
N ASP A 393 -11.03 -13.13 26.06
CA ASP A 393 -11.74 -14.26 26.65
C ASP A 393 -12.94 -14.62 25.77
N GLY A 394 -12.82 -15.77 25.09
CA GLY A 394 -13.87 -16.27 24.21
C GLY A 394 -13.77 -15.79 22.77
N THR A 395 -14.83 -15.96 22.03
CA THR A 395 -14.92 -15.64 20.60
C THR A 395 -15.40 -14.20 20.41
N ARG A 396 -14.60 -13.35 19.80
CA ARG A 396 -14.96 -11.95 19.48
C ARG A 396 -16.22 -11.85 18.62
N VAL A 397 -16.32 -12.71 17.59
CA VAL A 397 -17.46 -12.84 16.71
C VAL A 397 -17.78 -14.32 16.55
N ALA A 398 -19.03 -14.70 16.73
CA ALA A 398 -19.47 -16.07 16.49
C ALA A 398 -19.17 -16.47 15.03
N ALA A 399 -18.61 -17.68 14.85
CA ALA A 399 -18.41 -18.23 13.54
C ALA A 399 -19.77 -18.44 12.83
N ASP A 400 -19.84 -18.15 11.53
CA ASP A 400 -20.99 -18.53 10.71
C ASP A 400 -20.89 -20.02 10.38
N PRO A 401 -21.83 -20.86 10.88
CA PRO A 401 -21.78 -22.30 10.62
C PRO A 401 -21.84 -22.65 9.11
N ALA A 402 -22.53 -21.84 8.32
CA ALA A 402 -22.65 -22.06 6.88
C ALA A 402 -21.32 -21.79 6.17
N VAL A 403 -20.59 -20.74 6.57
CA VAL A 403 -19.24 -20.46 6.05
C VAL A 403 -18.26 -21.55 6.47
N ALA A 404 -18.29 -21.93 7.75
CA ALA A 404 -17.43 -23.00 8.26
C ALA A 404 -17.67 -24.34 7.54
N GLU A 405 -18.92 -24.71 7.31
CA GLU A 405 -19.29 -25.92 6.57
C GLU A 405 -18.79 -25.88 5.11
N ARG A 406 -18.89 -24.73 4.44
CA ARG A 406 -18.40 -24.58 3.06
C ARG A 406 -16.89 -24.75 2.98
N ILE A 407 -16.15 -24.14 3.89
CA ILE A 407 -14.68 -24.27 3.97
C ILE A 407 -14.28 -25.73 4.23
N ALA A 408 -14.95 -26.40 5.18
CA ALA A 408 -14.67 -27.80 5.52
C ALA A 408 -14.95 -28.80 4.39
N LYS A 409 -15.76 -28.44 3.42
CA LYS A 409 -16.08 -29.26 2.23
C LYS A 409 -15.11 -29.06 1.08
N LEU A 410 -14.22 -28.09 1.14
CA LEU A 410 -13.23 -27.87 0.08
C LEU A 410 -12.29 -29.06 -0.06
N THR A 411 -12.01 -29.43 -1.29
CA THR A 411 -11.07 -30.48 -1.68
C THR A 411 -10.11 -29.91 -2.71
N ASP A 412 -8.99 -30.59 -2.98
CA ASP A 412 -8.02 -30.19 -3.99
C ASP A 412 -8.67 -29.97 -5.37
N ALA A 413 -9.73 -30.68 -5.68
CA ALA A 413 -10.46 -30.53 -6.94
C ALA A 413 -11.15 -29.16 -7.08
N ASP A 414 -11.50 -28.51 -5.97
CA ASP A 414 -12.13 -27.19 -5.99
C ASP A 414 -11.17 -26.06 -6.42
N PHE A 415 -9.88 -26.33 -6.40
CA PHE A 415 -8.83 -25.40 -6.81
C PHE A 415 -8.29 -25.66 -8.22
N VAL A 416 -8.90 -26.62 -8.96
CA VAL A 416 -8.46 -27.03 -10.29
C VAL A 416 -9.58 -26.86 -11.31
N ARG A 417 -9.34 -26.05 -12.31
CA ARG A 417 -10.28 -25.85 -13.41
C ARG A 417 -10.08 -26.91 -14.51
N GLN A 418 -11.18 -27.50 -14.96
CA GLN A 418 -11.17 -28.50 -16.04
C GLN A 418 -11.94 -28.00 -17.27
N PRO A 419 -11.57 -28.42 -18.48
CA PRO A 419 -10.33 -29.11 -18.87
C PRO A 419 -9.09 -28.19 -18.77
N ALA A 420 -7.92 -28.68 -19.11
CA ALA A 420 -6.68 -27.89 -19.15
C ALA A 420 -6.81 -26.65 -20.05
N ARG A 421 -6.07 -25.58 -19.73
CA ARG A 421 -6.16 -24.26 -20.40
C ARG A 421 -6.12 -24.34 -21.93
N ALA A 422 -5.20 -25.11 -22.50
CA ALA A 422 -5.07 -25.27 -23.95
C ALA A 422 -6.33 -25.85 -24.62
N GLU A 423 -7.12 -26.65 -23.92
CA GLU A 423 -8.39 -27.17 -24.42
C GLU A 423 -9.50 -26.12 -24.25
N ARG A 424 -9.57 -25.46 -23.10
CA ARG A 424 -10.52 -24.36 -22.86
C ARG A 424 -10.37 -23.25 -23.88
N GLN A 425 -9.16 -22.84 -24.22
CA GLN A 425 -8.90 -21.79 -25.22
C GLN A 425 -9.52 -22.10 -26.58
N LYS A 426 -9.49 -23.38 -27.00
CA LYS A 426 -10.13 -23.81 -28.26
C LYS A 426 -11.65 -23.66 -28.18
N GLU A 427 -12.26 -24.09 -27.07
CA GLU A 427 -13.69 -23.97 -26.86
C GLU A 427 -14.13 -22.48 -26.78
N GLN A 428 -13.36 -21.66 -26.07
CA GLN A 428 -13.62 -20.24 -25.93
C GLN A 428 -13.53 -19.46 -27.25
N ARG A 429 -12.54 -19.78 -28.08
CA ARG A 429 -12.43 -19.17 -29.43
C ARG A 429 -13.68 -19.43 -30.28
N VAL A 430 -14.19 -20.63 -30.23
CA VAL A 430 -15.44 -20.99 -30.95
C VAL A 430 -16.64 -20.30 -30.30
N ALA A 431 -16.77 -20.32 -28.98
CA ALA A 431 -17.93 -19.80 -28.27
C ALA A 431 -18.03 -18.26 -28.31
N LEU A 432 -16.91 -17.57 -28.36
CA LEU A 432 -16.85 -16.09 -28.38
C LEU A 432 -16.82 -15.53 -29.81
N GLY A 433 -16.25 -16.25 -30.77
CA GLY A 433 -16.15 -15.82 -32.17
C GLY A 433 -15.39 -14.52 -32.37
N LEU A 434 -14.43 -14.20 -31.50
CA LEU A 434 -13.65 -12.98 -31.54
C LEU A 434 -12.59 -13.02 -32.64
N PRO A 435 -12.23 -11.86 -33.24
CA PRO A 435 -11.14 -11.79 -34.20
C PRO A 435 -9.78 -11.96 -33.51
N LEU A 436 -8.69 -12.12 -34.30
CA LEU A 436 -7.32 -11.97 -33.78
C LEU A 436 -7.11 -10.58 -33.19
N LEU A 437 -6.25 -10.44 -32.20
CA LEU A 437 -6.00 -9.16 -31.49
C LEU A 437 -7.31 -8.52 -30.98
N PRO A 438 -8.15 -9.24 -30.20
CA PRO A 438 -9.43 -8.70 -29.79
C PRO A 438 -9.22 -7.47 -28.91
N THR A 439 -10.08 -6.46 -29.11
CA THR A 439 -10.01 -5.17 -28.41
C THR A 439 -10.99 -5.13 -27.24
N THR A 440 -10.54 -4.64 -26.09
CA THR A 440 -11.36 -4.43 -24.89
C THR A 440 -10.82 -3.29 -24.04
N THR A 441 -11.51 -2.94 -22.95
CA THR A 441 -10.98 -2.08 -21.89
C THR A 441 -10.84 -2.86 -20.59
N ILE A 442 -10.20 -2.27 -19.57
CA ILE A 442 -10.00 -2.94 -18.29
C ILE A 442 -11.31 -3.04 -17.50
N GLY A 443 -12.18 -2.00 -17.57
CA GLY A 443 -13.51 -2.06 -16.90
C GLY A 443 -14.10 -0.69 -16.65
N SER A 444 -13.47 0.12 -15.83
CA SER A 444 -14.02 1.41 -15.43
C SER A 444 -13.88 2.47 -16.51
N PHE A 445 -14.92 3.29 -16.68
CA PHE A 445 -14.96 4.50 -17.49
C PHE A 445 -14.96 5.76 -16.61
N PRO A 446 -14.78 6.98 -17.18
CA PRO A 446 -14.66 8.21 -16.42
C PRO A 446 -15.81 8.46 -15.43
N GLN A 447 -15.45 8.63 -14.16
CA GLN A 447 -16.36 9.02 -13.09
C GLN A 447 -16.56 10.53 -13.11
N THR A 448 -17.54 11.01 -13.89
CA THR A 448 -17.81 12.44 -14.08
C THR A 448 -18.28 13.13 -12.79
N LYS A 449 -18.36 14.46 -12.82
CA LYS A 449 -18.89 15.23 -11.67
C LYS A 449 -20.35 14.90 -11.38
N GLU A 450 -21.12 14.67 -12.44
CA GLU A 450 -22.55 14.32 -12.41
C GLU A 450 -22.75 12.97 -11.73
N ILE A 451 -22.01 11.92 -12.12
CA ILE A 451 -22.06 10.58 -11.52
C ILE A 451 -21.74 10.66 -10.01
N ARG A 452 -20.72 11.41 -9.65
CA ARG A 452 -20.36 11.60 -8.24
C ARG A 452 -21.41 12.38 -7.45
N ALA A 453 -22.05 13.36 -8.09
CA ALA A 453 -23.12 14.15 -7.48
C ALA A 453 -24.38 13.27 -7.22
N GLU A 454 -24.80 12.45 -8.19
CA GLU A 454 -25.95 11.56 -8.03
C GLU A 454 -25.72 10.51 -6.94
N ARG A 455 -24.52 9.92 -6.86
CA ARG A 455 -24.13 9.05 -5.74
C ARG A 455 -24.17 9.77 -4.39
N ALA A 456 -23.78 11.03 -4.34
CA ALA A 456 -23.84 11.83 -3.12
C ALA A 456 -25.29 12.14 -2.71
N LYS A 457 -26.19 12.42 -3.68
CA LYS A 457 -27.63 12.64 -3.43
C LYS A 457 -28.28 11.38 -2.86
N LEU A 458 -28.01 10.20 -3.45
CA LEU A 458 -28.54 8.92 -2.92
C LEU A 458 -28.09 8.72 -1.46
N ARG A 459 -26.81 8.91 -1.16
CA ARG A 459 -26.28 8.76 0.20
C ARG A 459 -26.90 9.70 1.21
N LYS A 460 -27.33 10.89 0.78
CA LYS A 460 -28.01 11.88 1.62
C LYS A 460 -29.54 11.67 1.69
N GLY A 461 -30.08 10.72 0.93
CA GLY A 461 -31.53 10.52 0.81
C GLY A 461 -32.26 11.59 0.02
N GLU A 462 -31.54 12.37 -0.81
CA GLU A 462 -32.11 13.42 -1.66
C GLU A 462 -32.79 12.84 -2.91
N ILE A 463 -32.43 11.62 -3.32
CA ILE A 463 -33.04 10.82 -4.37
C ILE A 463 -33.25 9.38 -3.91
N THR A 464 -34.23 8.70 -4.53
CA THR A 464 -34.51 7.30 -4.29
C THR A 464 -33.50 6.38 -4.98
N LYS A 465 -33.42 5.12 -4.54
CA LYS A 465 -32.60 4.09 -5.21
C LYS A 465 -33.04 3.89 -6.67
N ALA A 466 -34.36 3.91 -6.94
CA ALA A 466 -34.88 3.76 -8.30
C ALA A 466 -34.46 4.89 -9.23
N GLU A 467 -34.49 6.14 -8.78
CA GLU A 467 -34.01 7.30 -9.56
C GLU A 467 -32.49 7.21 -9.82
N TYR A 468 -31.72 6.77 -8.82
CA TYR A 468 -30.29 6.55 -8.99
C TYR A 468 -30.01 5.44 -10.00
N ASP A 469 -30.73 4.32 -9.93
CA ASP A 469 -30.53 3.19 -10.84
C ASP A 469 -30.88 3.55 -12.29
N GLU A 470 -31.94 4.31 -12.53
CA GLU A 470 -32.28 4.80 -13.86
C GLU A 470 -31.19 5.75 -14.41
N PHE A 471 -30.62 6.62 -13.56
CA PHE A 471 -29.49 7.45 -13.96
C PHE A 471 -28.26 6.59 -14.34
N MET A 472 -27.94 5.56 -13.56
CA MET A 472 -26.82 4.67 -13.84
C MET A 472 -27.05 3.87 -15.14
N LYS A 473 -28.24 3.35 -15.37
CA LYS A 473 -28.62 2.69 -16.63
C LYS A 473 -28.43 3.59 -17.84
N ALA A 474 -28.81 4.86 -17.73
CA ALA A 474 -28.57 5.83 -18.80
C ALA A 474 -27.07 6.05 -19.10
N GLN A 475 -26.21 6.04 -18.06
CA GLN A 475 -24.76 6.12 -18.26
C GLN A 475 -24.20 4.86 -18.92
N ILE A 476 -24.67 3.69 -18.51
CA ILE A 476 -24.32 2.39 -19.12
C ILE A 476 -24.72 2.36 -20.57
N ASP A 477 -25.96 2.73 -20.91
CA ASP A 477 -26.45 2.79 -22.30
C ASP A 477 -25.61 3.72 -23.19
N ALA A 478 -25.24 4.89 -22.68
CA ALA A 478 -24.41 5.84 -23.41
C ALA A 478 -22.99 5.26 -23.63
N CYS A 479 -22.42 4.62 -22.63
CA CYS A 479 -21.11 4.00 -22.70
C CYS A 479 -21.09 2.83 -23.70
N ILE A 480 -22.09 1.94 -23.69
CA ILE A 480 -22.20 0.82 -24.62
C ILE A 480 -22.30 1.34 -26.05
N ARG A 481 -23.19 2.29 -26.33
CA ARG A 481 -23.33 2.87 -27.68
C ARG A 481 -22.00 3.45 -28.21
N HIS A 482 -21.22 4.15 -27.36
CA HIS A 482 -19.91 4.67 -27.74
C HIS A 482 -18.92 3.54 -28.04
N GLN A 483 -18.86 2.51 -27.20
CA GLN A 483 -17.99 1.35 -27.42
C GLN A 483 -18.34 0.63 -28.74
N GLU A 484 -19.61 0.47 -29.06
CA GLU A 484 -20.07 -0.08 -30.36
C GLU A 484 -19.67 0.81 -31.53
N GLN A 485 -19.85 2.14 -31.40
CA GLN A 485 -19.52 3.10 -32.45
C GLN A 485 -18.03 3.06 -32.82
N ILE A 486 -17.14 3.00 -31.85
CA ILE A 486 -15.70 2.87 -32.10
C ILE A 486 -15.31 1.44 -32.51
N GLY A 487 -16.16 0.46 -32.23
CA GLY A 487 -16.03 -0.93 -32.67
C GLY A 487 -15.08 -1.75 -31.80
N LEU A 488 -15.18 -1.64 -30.46
CA LEU A 488 -14.58 -2.58 -29.53
C LEU A 488 -15.19 -3.97 -29.71
N ASP A 489 -14.36 -5.02 -29.55
CA ASP A 489 -14.81 -6.40 -29.75
C ASP A 489 -15.48 -6.97 -28.47
N VAL A 490 -14.97 -6.65 -27.30
CA VAL A 490 -15.52 -7.03 -26.00
C VAL A 490 -15.79 -5.76 -25.19
N LEU A 491 -17.06 -5.57 -24.79
CA LEU A 491 -17.52 -4.37 -24.13
C LEU A 491 -17.56 -4.53 -22.60
N VAL A 492 -17.60 -3.41 -21.89
CA VAL A 492 -17.78 -3.33 -20.44
C VAL A 492 -18.93 -2.38 -20.10
N HIS A 493 -19.57 -2.54 -18.93
CA HIS A 493 -20.65 -1.64 -18.50
C HIS A 493 -20.14 -0.28 -17.99
N GLY A 494 -18.84 -0.15 -17.65
CA GLY A 494 -18.18 1.10 -17.27
C GLY A 494 -18.08 1.37 -15.78
N GLU A 495 -18.63 0.52 -14.91
CA GLU A 495 -18.53 0.57 -13.45
C GLU A 495 -19.03 1.89 -12.81
N PHE A 496 -20.05 2.51 -13.38
CA PHE A 496 -20.54 3.82 -12.93
C PHE A 496 -21.14 3.78 -11.53
N GLU A 497 -21.68 2.64 -11.09
CA GLU A 497 -22.26 2.42 -9.77
C GLU A 497 -21.19 2.34 -8.65
N ARG A 498 -19.94 2.08 -8.99
CA ARG A 498 -18.87 1.80 -8.01
C ARG A 498 -18.14 3.05 -7.58
N ASN A 499 -18.01 3.24 -6.26
CA ASN A 499 -17.16 4.29 -5.68
C ASN A 499 -15.69 3.88 -5.61
N ASP A 500 -15.42 2.64 -5.20
CA ASP A 500 -14.10 2.04 -5.03
C ASP A 500 -14.19 0.53 -5.29
N MET A 501 -13.09 -0.09 -5.72
CA MET A 501 -13.11 -1.50 -6.10
C MET A 501 -13.11 -2.47 -4.90
N VAL A 502 -12.82 -2.00 -3.68
CA VAL A 502 -12.85 -2.82 -2.46
C VAL A 502 -14.03 -2.43 -1.57
N GLU A 503 -14.24 -1.14 -1.33
CA GLU A 503 -15.37 -0.64 -0.53
C GLU A 503 -16.70 -1.10 -1.10
N TYR A 504 -16.88 -1.06 -2.43
CA TYR A 504 -18.12 -1.50 -3.10
C TYR A 504 -18.42 -2.97 -2.83
N PHE A 505 -17.42 -3.85 -2.97
CA PHE A 505 -17.63 -5.28 -2.70
C PHE A 505 -17.87 -5.54 -1.21
N GLY A 506 -17.06 -4.94 -0.33
CA GLY A 506 -17.25 -5.08 1.11
C GLY A 506 -18.62 -4.65 1.60
N GLN A 507 -19.22 -3.58 1.01
CA GLN A 507 -20.58 -3.12 1.34
C GLN A 507 -21.67 -4.12 0.96
N ASN A 508 -21.40 -5.04 0.05
CA ASN A 508 -22.32 -6.07 -0.42
C ASN A 508 -22.00 -7.47 0.11
N LEU A 509 -21.02 -7.58 1.01
CA LEU A 509 -20.63 -8.82 1.67
C LEU A 509 -20.92 -8.74 3.16
N ASN A 510 -21.37 -9.86 3.75
CA ASN A 510 -21.42 -10.00 5.20
C ASN A 510 -19.99 -10.04 5.77
N GLY A 511 -19.86 -9.71 7.04
CA GLY A 511 -18.57 -9.78 7.75
C GLY A 511 -17.71 -8.51 7.66
N PHE A 512 -18.16 -7.47 6.96
CA PHE A 512 -17.46 -6.20 6.85
C PHE A 512 -18.06 -5.09 7.71
N LEU A 513 -17.18 -4.21 8.20
CA LEU A 513 -17.55 -2.96 8.87
C LEU A 513 -16.93 -1.77 8.15
N PHE A 514 -17.60 -0.61 8.27
CA PHE A 514 -17.16 0.65 7.66
C PHE A 514 -17.11 1.74 8.70
N THR A 515 -16.00 2.48 8.70
CA THR A 515 -15.78 3.63 9.59
C THR A 515 -16.22 4.94 8.93
N LYS A 516 -16.39 5.96 9.74
CA LYS A 516 -16.67 7.33 9.26
C LYS A 516 -15.38 8.10 8.98
N ASN A 517 -14.41 8.04 9.87
CA ASN A 517 -13.23 8.90 9.87
C ASN A 517 -11.88 8.15 9.95
N ALA A 518 -11.87 6.83 9.82
CA ALA A 518 -10.63 6.04 9.92
C ALA A 518 -9.74 6.18 8.67
N TRP A 519 -9.38 7.42 8.35
CA TRP A 519 -8.51 7.76 7.23
C TRP A 519 -7.05 7.50 7.56
N VAL A 520 -6.32 6.87 6.65
CA VAL A 520 -4.87 6.75 6.67
C VAL A 520 -4.26 7.41 5.45
N GLN A 521 -3.05 7.96 5.60
CA GLN A 521 -2.34 8.61 4.51
C GLN A 521 -1.81 7.57 3.52
N SER A 522 -2.03 7.82 2.23
CA SER A 522 -1.48 7.00 1.14
C SER A 522 -0.21 7.64 0.56
N TYR A 523 -0.29 8.88 0.11
CA TYR A 523 0.87 9.71 -0.28
C TYR A 523 0.45 11.17 -0.34
N GLY A 524 1.38 12.09 -0.04
CA GLY A 524 1.09 13.51 -0.07
C GLY A 524 -0.21 13.84 0.69
N THR A 525 -1.20 14.39 -0.01
CA THR A 525 -2.53 14.68 0.56
C THR A 525 -3.56 13.55 0.34
N ARG A 526 -3.22 12.51 -0.40
CA ARG A 526 -4.15 11.39 -0.64
C ARG A 526 -4.28 10.53 0.61
N CYS A 527 -5.54 10.25 0.96
CA CYS A 527 -5.90 9.36 2.06
C CYS A 527 -6.83 8.26 1.56
N VAL A 528 -6.76 7.11 2.20
CA VAL A 528 -7.65 5.97 2.00
C VAL A 528 -8.35 5.62 3.30
N LYS A 529 -9.48 4.94 3.21
CA LYS A 529 -10.27 4.49 4.36
C LYS A 529 -10.63 3.02 4.15
N PRO A 530 -9.72 2.09 4.49
CA PRO A 530 -9.92 0.67 4.25
C PRO A 530 -11.15 0.14 5.00
N PRO A 531 -11.94 -0.76 4.41
CA PRO A 531 -12.94 -1.54 5.12
C PRO A 531 -12.30 -2.41 6.21
N ILE A 532 -13.11 -2.88 7.14
CA ILE A 532 -12.67 -3.77 8.22
C ILE A 532 -13.32 -5.14 8.03
N VAL A 533 -12.52 -6.20 7.95
CA VAL A 533 -13.01 -7.56 8.03
C VAL A 533 -13.23 -7.87 9.51
N TRP A 534 -14.50 -7.96 9.91
CA TRP A 534 -14.90 -8.14 11.31
C TRP A 534 -15.29 -9.57 11.64
N GLY A 535 -16.12 -10.17 10.79
CA GLY A 535 -16.65 -11.51 10.97
C GLY A 535 -16.35 -12.42 9.78
N ASP A 536 -16.97 -13.59 9.76
CA ASP A 536 -16.89 -14.50 8.62
C ASP A 536 -17.54 -13.87 7.39
N VAL A 537 -16.87 -14.01 6.25
CA VAL A 537 -17.32 -13.37 5.01
C VAL A 537 -18.21 -14.31 4.21
N SER A 538 -19.38 -13.80 3.83
CA SER A 538 -20.31 -14.49 2.93
C SER A 538 -21.02 -13.49 2.03
N ARG A 539 -21.57 -13.98 0.92
CA ARG A 539 -22.39 -13.21 0.00
C ARG A 539 -23.85 -13.57 0.19
N ALA A 540 -24.68 -12.61 0.59
CA ALA A 540 -26.10 -12.82 0.77
C ALA A 540 -26.91 -12.64 -0.53
N ASN A 541 -26.49 -11.72 -1.40
CA ASN A 541 -27.20 -11.35 -2.62
C ASN A 541 -26.21 -11.13 -3.77
N PRO A 542 -26.62 -11.23 -5.04
CA PRO A 542 -25.83 -10.82 -6.19
C PRO A 542 -25.35 -9.36 -6.07
N ILE A 543 -24.11 -9.09 -6.48
CA ILE A 543 -23.44 -7.79 -6.30
C ILE A 543 -23.46 -7.00 -7.62
N THR A 544 -23.04 -7.64 -8.71
CA THR A 544 -22.80 -7.01 -10.02
C THR A 544 -23.66 -7.62 -11.13
N VAL A 545 -24.36 -8.72 -10.84
CA VAL A 545 -25.10 -9.50 -11.84
C VAL A 545 -26.17 -8.65 -12.53
N GLU A 546 -26.94 -7.86 -11.77
CA GLU A 546 -28.00 -6.99 -12.33
C GLU A 546 -27.42 -6.01 -13.36
N TRP A 547 -26.30 -5.35 -13.05
CA TRP A 547 -25.65 -4.36 -13.92
C TRP A 547 -25.07 -5.01 -15.16
N SER A 548 -24.41 -6.16 -15.00
CA SER A 548 -23.81 -6.91 -16.11
C SER A 548 -24.88 -7.50 -17.03
N ALA A 549 -25.93 -8.08 -16.48
CA ALA A 549 -27.06 -8.61 -17.25
C ALA A 549 -27.81 -7.49 -17.98
N TYR A 550 -28.06 -6.35 -17.31
CA TYR A 550 -28.62 -5.17 -17.95
C TYR A 550 -27.77 -4.72 -19.12
N ALA A 551 -26.47 -4.56 -18.92
CA ALA A 551 -25.54 -4.15 -19.98
C ALA A 551 -25.55 -5.14 -21.15
N GLN A 552 -25.50 -6.45 -20.89
CA GLN A 552 -25.56 -7.46 -21.96
C GLN A 552 -26.90 -7.41 -22.73
N SER A 553 -28.00 -7.04 -22.07
CA SER A 553 -29.29 -6.88 -22.73
C SER A 553 -29.36 -5.70 -23.73
N ARG A 554 -28.38 -4.79 -23.67
CA ARG A 554 -28.31 -3.58 -24.50
C ARG A 554 -27.46 -3.75 -25.76
N THR A 555 -26.77 -4.89 -25.90
CA THR A 555 -25.87 -5.14 -27.03
C THR A 555 -25.84 -6.63 -27.43
N ASN A 556 -25.51 -6.88 -28.70
CA ASN A 556 -25.22 -8.23 -29.20
C ASN A 556 -23.73 -8.59 -29.10
N HIS A 557 -22.86 -7.62 -28.75
CA HIS A 557 -21.45 -7.88 -28.48
C HIS A 557 -21.26 -8.63 -27.16
N VAL A 558 -20.12 -9.28 -27.01
CA VAL A 558 -19.74 -9.92 -25.76
C VAL A 558 -19.53 -8.85 -24.69
N MET A 559 -20.26 -8.98 -23.56
CA MET A 559 -20.09 -8.14 -22.39
C MET A 559 -19.16 -8.82 -21.39
N LYS A 560 -18.19 -8.06 -20.83
CA LYS A 560 -17.29 -8.51 -19.80
C LYS A 560 -17.80 -8.09 -18.43
N GLY A 561 -18.03 -9.06 -17.53
CA GLY A 561 -18.32 -8.84 -16.11
C GLY A 561 -17.03 -8.49 -15.37
N MET A 562 -17.13 -7.61 -14.37
CA MET A 562 -15.99 -7.05 -13.66
C MET A 562 -16.09 -7.28 -12.16
N LEU A 563 -15.09 -7.93 -11.59
CA LEU A 563 -15.01 -8.26 -10.16
C LEU A 563 -13.65 -7.88 -9.59
N THR A 564 -13.59 -7.73 -8.27
CA THR A 564 -12.34 -7.67 -7.53
C THR A 564 -12.05 -9.02 -6.90
N GLY A 565 -10.81 -9.48 -7.00
CA GLY A 565 -10.40 -10.77 -6.49
C GLY A 565 -10.24 -10.79 -4.96
N PRO A 566 -10.26 -12.00 -4.36
CA PRO A 566 -10.28 -12.18 -2.91
C PRO A 566 -9.01 -11.67 -2.23
N VAL A 567 -7.86 -11.85 -2.86
CA VAL A 567 -6.58 -11.41 -2.32
C VAL A 567 -6.51 -9.88 -2.24
N THR A 568 -6.98 -9.20 -3.29
CA THR A 568 -7.06 -7.73 -3.32
C THR A 568 -8.06 -7.19 -2.30
N ILE A 569 -9.23 -7.79 -2.17
CA ILE A 569 -10.23 -7.35 -1.18
C ILE A 569 -9.65 -7.45 0.23
N LEU A 570 -8.99 -8.55 0.58
CA LEU A 570 -8.35 -8.70 1.89
C LEU A 570 -7.23 -7.69 2.09
N ASN A 571 -6.31 -7.59 1.13
CA ASN A 571 -5.09 -6.79 1.26
C ASN A 571 -5.32 -5.27 1.33
N TRP A 572 -6.43 -4.79 0.79
CA TRP A 572 -6.83 -3.38 0.88
C TRP A 572 -7.90 -3.13 1.93
N SER A 573 -8.14 -4.12 2.81
CA SER A 573 -8.96 -4.02 4.02
C SER A 573 -8.08 -4.13 5.27
N TRP A 574 -8.64 -3.85 6.45
CA TRP A 574 -8.07 -4.26 7.73
C TRP A 574 -8.47 -5.71 8.00
N PRO A 575 -7.53 -6.66 7.92
CA PRO A 575 -7.85 -8.07 8.18
C PRO A 575 -8.11 -8.31 9.66
N ARG A 576 -8.91 -9.31 9.97
CA ARG A 576 -9.07 -9.80 11.36
C ARG A 576 -7.84 -10.61 11.78
N GLU A 577 -7.60 -10.74 13.09
CA GLU A 577 -6.40 -11.40 13.63
C GLU A 577 -6.68 -12.76 14.30
N ASP A 578 -7.95 -13.13 14.44
CA ASP A 578 -8.38 -14.37 15.12
C ASP A 578 -8.38 -15.60 14.19
N ILE A 579 -8.27 -15.40 12.88
CA ILE A 579 -8.06 -16.44 11.87
C ILE A 579 -6.96 -16.02 10.88
N THR A 580 -6.37 -16.98 10.18
CA THR A 580 -5.28 -16.71 9.24
C THR A 580 -5.72 -15.92 8.01
N HIS A 581 -4.79 -15.28 7.32
CA HIS A 581 -5.06 -14.60 6.03
C HIS A 581 -5.57 -15.61 4.99
N GLU A 582 -5.04 -16.83 4.96
CA GLU A 582 -5.50 -17.91 4.11
C GLU A 582 -6.99 -18.21 4.34
N GLN A 583 -7.40 -18.42 5.59
CA GLN A 583 -8.80 -18.69 5.93
C GLN A 583 -9.72 -17.54 5.53
N GLN A 584 -9.32 -16.28 5.78
CA GLN A 584 -10.09 -15.11 5.35
C GLN A 584 -10.21 -15.03 3.82
N THR A 585 -9.12 -15.32 3.11
CA THR A 585 -9.11 -15.28 1.64
C THR A 585 -9.95 -16.40 1.04
N GLN A 586 -9.97 -17.59 1.65
CA GLN A 586 -10.86 -18.68 1.22
C GLN A 586 -12.34 -18.32 1.38
N GLN A 587 -12.72 -17.65 2.48
CA GLN A 587 -14.10 -17.15 2.67
C GLN A 587 -14.47 -16.14 1.57
N LEU A 588 -13.59 -15.18 1.32
CA LEU A 588 -13.76 -14.21 0.24
C LEU A 588 -13.83 -14.88 -1.14
N ALA A 589 -12.96 -15.85 -1.39
CA ALA A 589 -12.95 -16.59 -2.65
C ALA A 589 -14.28 -17.32 -2.90
N LEU A 590 -14.86 -17.97 -1.89
CA LEU A 590 -16.16 -18.62 -2.00
C LEU A 590 -17.28 -17.61 -2.24
N ALA A 591 -17.24 -16.44 -1.59
CA ALA A 591 -18.24 -15.39 -1.79
C ALA A 591 -18.17 -14.81 -3.23
N ILE A 592 -16.96 -14.59 -3.77
CA ILE A 592 -16.78 -14.10 -5.15
C ILE A 592 -17.04 -15.21 -6.17
N ARG A 593 -16.76 -16.50 -5.85
CA ARG A 593 -17.14 -17.64 -6.68
C ARG A 593 -18.65 -17.68 -6.94
N ASP A 594 -19.47 -17.42 -5.90
CA ASP A 594 -20.93 -17.35 -6.05
C ASP A 594 -21.31 -16.24 -7.05
N GLU A 595 -20.65 -15.09 -7.01
CA GLU A 595 -20.89 -14.01 -7.97
C GLU A 595 -20.47 -14.40 -9.40
N VAL A 596 -19.34 -15.08 -9.57
CA VAL A 596 -18.87 -15.57 -10.86
C VAL A 596 -19.87 -16.56 -11.48
N LEU A 597 -20.38 -17.50 -10.68
CA LEU A 597 -21.35 -18.49 -11.15
C LEU A 597 -22.70 -17.86 -11.51
N ASP A 598 -23.16 -16.86 -10.76
CA ASP A 598 -24.39 -16.14 -11.09
C ASP A 598 -24.22 -15.27 -12.36
N LEU A 599 -23.04 -14.65 -12.58
CA LEU A 599 -22.74 -13.94 -13.83
C LEU A 599 -22.76 -14.92 -15.02
N GLU A 600 -22.16 -16.10 -14.90
CA GLU A 600 -22.21 -17.13 -15.92
C GLU A 600 -23.65 -17.59 -16.19
N ALA A 601 -24.44 -17.83 -15.13
CA ALA A 601 -25.85 -18.20 -15.24
C ALA A 601 -26.69 -17.11 -15.90
N ALA A 602 -26.35 -15.84 -15.71
CA ALA A 602 -26.95 -14.69 -16.38
C ALA A 602 -26.51 -14.51 -17.86
N GLY A 603 -25.64 -15.39 -18.37
CA GLY A 603 -25.18 -15.39 -19.76
C GLY A 603 -23.92 -14.57 -20.04
N ILE A 604 -23.22 -14.10 -19.02
CA ILE A 604 -21.95 -13.41 -19.18
C ILE A 604 -20.85 -14.43 -19.49
N LYS A 605 -20.23 -14.31 -20.66
CA LYS A 605 -19.24 -15.28 -21.18
C LYS A 605 -17.80 -14.90 -20.87
N VAL A 606 -17.52 -13.65 -20.56
CA VAL A 606 -16.20 -13.15 -20.18
C VAL A 606 -16.32 -12.49 -18.81
N ILE A 607 -15.53 -12.95 -17.84
CA ILE A 607 -15.56 -12.46 -16.46
C ILE A 607 -14.12 -12.10 -16.05
N GLN A 608 -13.90 -10.85 -15.70
CA GLN A 608 -12.60 -10.36 -15.21
C GLN A 608 -12.63 -10.27 -13.69
N ILE A 609 -11.59 -10.82 -13.06
CA ILE A 609 -11.38 -10.86 -11.61
C ILE A 609 -10.03 -10.23 -11.33
N ASP A 610 -10.02 -8.98 -10.85
CA ASP A 610 -8.81 -8.19 -10.73
C ASP A 610 -8.05 -8.48 -9.43
N GLU A 611 -6.78 -8.85 -9.54
CA GLU A 611 -5.86 -9.08 -8.41
C GLU A 611 -4.73 -8.03 -8.37
N ALA A 612 -5.14 -6.77 -8.32
CA ALA A 612 -4.24 -5.62 -8.30
C ALA A 612 -3.24 -5.63 -7.13
N ALA A 613 -3.62 -6.21 -5.99
CA ALA A 613 -2.78 -6.23 -4.78
C ALA A 613 -1.94 -7.51 -4.61
N LEU A 614 -2.00 -8.47 -5.53
CA LEU A 614 -1.30 -9.74 -5.37
C LEU A 614 0.20 -9.53 -5.14
N ARG A 615 0.87 -8.85 -6.05
CA ARG A 615 2.31 -8.59 -5.93
C ARG A 615 2.66 -7.61 -4.79
N GLU A 616 1.80 -6.66 -4.54
CA GLU A 616 2.04 -5.61 -3.53
C GLU A 616 2.20 -6.14 -2.10
N LYS A 617 1.69 -7.32 -1.83
CA LYS A 617 1.67 -7.93 -0.50
C LYS A 617 2.59 -9.14 -0.37
N LEU A 618 3.47 -9.36 -1.34
CA LEU A 618 4.56 -10.31 -1.17
C LEU A 618 5.31 -10.02 0.13
N PRO A 619 5.65 -11.03 0.92
CA PRO A 619 6.52 -10.86 2.07
C PRO A 619 7.83 -10.15 1.67
N LEU A 620 8.42 -9.42 2.59
CA LEU A 620 9.62 -8.62 2.31
C LEU A 620 10.84 -9.48 1.97
N ARG A 621 10.86 -10.74 2.40
CA ARG A 621 11.92 -11.70 2.09
C ARG A 621 11.43 -12.72 1.06
N LYS A 622 12.25 -12.98 0.03
CA LYS A 622 11.92 -13.93 -1.05
C LYS A 622 11.73 -15.35 -0.54
N THR A 623 12.46 -15.74 0.50
CA THR A 623 12.33 -17.05 1.16
C THR A 623 10.94 -17.30 1.74
N ASP A 624 10.20 -16.25 2.03
CA ASP A 624 8.86 -16.29 2.63
C ASP A 624 7.73 -16.24 1.60
N TRP A 625 8.03 -15.91 0.33
CA TRP A 625 7.01 -15.66 -0.69
C TRP A 625 6.05 -16.82 -0.88
N HIS A 626 6.56 -18.05 -1.00
CA HIS A 626 5.72 -19.23 -1.15
C HIS A 626 5.05 -19.60 0.18
N ALA A 627 5.81 -20.02 1.15
CA ALA A 627 5.27 -20.58 2.39
C ALA A 627 4.35 -19.65 3.18
N LYS A 628 4.59 -18.33 3.13
CA LYS A 628 3.79 -17.34 3.88
C LYS A 628 2.72 -16.63 3.04
N TYR A 629 2.74 -16.77 1.70
CA TYR A 629 1.83 -15.99 0.86
C TYR A 629 1.35 -16.71 -0.42
N LEU A 630 2.22 -16.99 -1.39
CA LEU A 630 1.81 -17.46 -2.71
C LEU A 630 1.12 -18.83 -2.66
N ASP A 631 1.54 -19.71 -1.75
CA ASP A 631 0.98 -21.06 -1.59
C ASP A 631 -0.50 -21.07 -1.18
N TRP A 632 -1.03 -19.96 -0.64
CA TRP A 632 -2.45 -19.81 -0.38
C TRP A 632 -3.13 -18.76 -1.28
N ALA A 633 -2.43 -17.71 -1.70
CA ALA A 633 -3.00 -16.63 -2.50
C ALA A 633 -3.36 -17.09 -3.93
N ILE A 634 -2.49 -17.87 -4.57
CA ILE A 634 -2.74 -18.43 -5.92
C ILE A 634 -3.91 -19.42 -5.90
N PRO A 635 -3.95 -20.44 -5.01
CA PRO A 635 -5.12 -21.30 -4.89
C PRO A 635 -6.42 -20.54 -4.59
N ALA A 636 -6.40 -19.50 -3.76
CA ALA A 636 -7.59 -18.72 -3.47
C ALA A 636 -8.17 -18.05 -4.73
N PHE A 637 -7.34 -17.53 -5.62
CA PHE A 637 -7.80 -17.02 -6.91
C PHE A 637 -8.38 -18.15 -7.79
N ARG A 638 -7.72 -19.30 -7.84
CA ARG A 638 -8.21 -20.46 -8.61
C ARG A 638 -9.57 -20.95 -8.10
N LEU A 639 -9.80 -20.94 -6.79
CA LEU A 639 -11.07 -21.30 -6.16
C LEU A 639 -12.23 -20.45 -6.71
N VAL A 640 -12.01 -19.17 -7.00
CA VAL A 640 -13.04 -18.26 -7.50
C VAL A 640 -13.62 -18.71 -8.84
N HIS A 641 -12.78 -19.26 -9.72
CA HIS A 641 -13.17 -19.52 -11.12
C HIS A 641 -13.14 -21.00 -11.54
N SER A 642 -12.72 -21.90 -10.66
CA SER A 642 -12.54 -23.33 -11.02
C SER A 642 -13.82 -24.04 -11.48
N ALA A 643 -14.98 -23.57 -11.04
CA ALA A 643 -16.27 -24.22 -11.30
C ALA A 643 -17.02 -23.71 -12.54
N VAL A 644 -16.49 -22.71 -13.27
CA VAL A 644 -17.14 -22.20 -14.48
C VAL A 644 -16.99 -23.16 -15.65
N LYS A 645 -17.90 -23.06 -16.62
CA LYS A 645 -17.85 -23.87 -17.85
C LYS A 645 -16.57 -23.60 -18.65
N PRO A 646 -16.10 -24.57 -19.45
CA PRO A 646 -14.95 -24.36 -20.33
C PRO A 646 -15.09 -23.19 -21.29
N THR A 647 -16.31 -22.90 -21.74
CA THR A 647 -16.63 -21.82 -22.67
C THR A 647 -16.67 -20.42 -22.05
N THR A 648 -16.67 -20.32 -20.70
CA THR A 648 -16.57 -19.03 -19.99
C THR A 648 -15.12 -18.64 -19.87
N GLN A 649 -14.74 -17.48 -20.39
CA GLN A 649 -13.37 -16.99 -20.37
C GLN A 649 -13.12 -16.12 -19.12
N ILE A 650 -12.08 -16.46 -18.37
CA ILE A 650 -11.67 -15.76 -17.16
C ILE A 650 -10.49 -14.83 -17.46
N HIS A 651 -10.71 -13.55 -17.25
CA HIS A 651 -9.68 -12.52 -17.29
C HIS A 651 -9.21 -12.16 -15.89
N THR A 652 -8.00 -11.63 -15.81
CA THR A 652 -7.49 -10.93 -14.62
C THR A 652 -6.72 -9.68 -15.06
N HIS A 653 -6.57 -8.72 -14.16
CA HIS A 653 -5.78 -7.52 -14.38
C HIS A 653 -4.84 -7.28 -13.21
N MET A 654 -3.61 -6.90 -13.54
CA MET A 654 -2.60 -6.48 -12.57
C MET A 654 -2.12 -5.07 -12.90
N CYS A 655 -2.28 -4.17 -11.94
CA CYS A 655 -1.65 -2.86 -12.01
C CYS A 655 -0.15 -3.00 -11.75
N TYR A 656 0.65 -2.15 -12.40
CA TYR A 656 2.12 -2.14 -12.32
C TYR A 656 2.80 -3.39 -12.92
N SER A 657 3.74 -3.16 -13.84
CA SER A 657 4.36 -4.19 -14.70
C SER A 657 5.61 -4.88 -14.12
N GLU A 658 5.96 -4.67 -12.86
CA GLU A 658 7.16 -5.27 -12.27
C GLU A 658 6.85 -6.61 -11.58
N PHE A 659 6.40 -7.64 -12.31
CA PHE A 659 6.12 -8.97 -11.75
C PHE A 659 6.96 -10.10 -12.38
N ASN A 660 8.08 -9.76 -12.99
CA ASN A 660 8.99 -10.73 -13.62
C ASN A 660 9.47 -11.81 -12.65
N ASP A 661 9.58 -11.46 -11.38
CA ASP A 661 10.05 -12.32 -10.29
C ASP A 661 9.03 -13.38 -9.84
N ILE A 662 7.73 -13.22 -10.18
CA ILE A 662 6.64 -14.16 -9.86
C ILE A 662 5.84 -14.58 -11.11
N ILE A 663 6.44 -14.50 -12.29
CA ILE A 663 5.74 -14.76 -13.56
C ILE A 663 5.14 -16.19 -13.64
N ARG A 664 5.81 -17.17 -13.06
CA ARG A 664 5.33 -18.55 -13.02
C ARG A 664 4.13 -18.72 -12.08
N ASP A 665 4.12 -17.98 -10.96
CA ASP A 665 3.01 -17.98 -10.02
C ASP A 665 1.79 -17.31 -10.63
N ILE A 666 2.01 -16.25 -11.43
CA ILE A 666 0.93 -15.58 -12.18
C ILE A 666 0.34 -16.54 -13.22
N ASP A 667 1.15 -17.30 -13.95
CA ASP A 667 0.64 -18.31 -14.87
C ASP A 667 -0.11 -19.43 -14.14
N ALA A 668 0.35 -19.79 -12.94
CA ALA A 668 -0.30 -20.77 -12.07
C ALA A 668 -1.64 -20.32 -11.49
N MET A 669 -2.03 -19.03 -11.60
CA MET A 669 -3.40 -18.56 -11.30
C MET A 669 -4.45 -19.21 -12.21
N ASP A 670 -4.04 -19.77 -13.34
CA ASP A 670 -4.88 -20.46 -14.33
C ASP A 670 -6.01 -19.60 -14.90
N ALA A 671 -5.83 -18.28 -14.96
CA ALA A 671 -6.66 -17.39 -15.75
C ALA A 671 -6.50 -17.69 -17.25
N ASP A 672 -7.50 -17.37 -18.06
CA ASP A 672 -7.40 -17.55 -19.52
C ASP A 672 -6.70 -16.35 -20.18
N VAL A 673 -6.91 -15.14 -19.65
CA VAL A 673 -6.30 -13.88 -20.14
C VAL A 673 -5.82 -13.03 -18.97
N ILE A 674 -4.61 -12.46 -19.09
CA ILE A 674 -4.11 -11.46 -18.15
C ILE A 674 -3.83 -10.14 -18.86
N SER A 675 -4.30 -9.02 -18.31
CA SER A 675 -3.92 -7.68 -18.75
C SER A 675 -3.04 -6.99 -17.70
N PHE A 676 -2.14 -6.13 -18.16
CA PHE A 676 -1.21 -5.40 -17.30
C PHE A 676 -0.69 -4.13 -17.95
N GLU A 677 -0.19 -3.19 -17.14
CA GLU A 677 0.42 -1.95 -17.62
C GLU A 677 1.75 -2.25 -18.32
N ALA A 678 1.92 -1.77 -19.54
CA ALA A 678 3.13 -2.00 -20.34
C ALA A 678 3.58 -0.79 -21.16
N SER A 679 2.77 0.28 -21.25
CA SER A 679 3.02 1.37 -22.18
C SER A 679 4.24 2.23 -21.84
N ARG A 680 4.62 2.32 -20.57
CA ARG A 680 5.73 3.14 -20.08
C ARG A 680 7.08 2.44 -20.05
N GLY A 681 7.10 1.11 -20.15
CA GLY A 681 8.31 0.30 -20.05
C GLY A 681 8.82 -0.17 -21.43
N ASP A 682 10.02 -0.73 -21.43
CA ASP A 682 10.66 -1.31 -22.62
C ASP A 682 10.16 -2.72 -22.96
N LEU A 683 8.94 -3.08 -22.48
CA LEU A 683 8.34 -4.41 -22.64
C LEU A 683 9.20 -5.55 -22.04
N VAL A 684 10.00 -5.26 -20.99
CA VAL A 684 10.83 -6.26 -20.29
C VAL A 684 9.99 -7.40 -19.72
N VAL A 685 8.76 -7.09 -19.29
CA VAL A 685 7.82 -8.12 -18.82
C VAL A 685 7.47 -9.14 -19.91
N LEU A 686 7.48 -8.74 -21.19
CA LEU A 686 7.23 -9.66 -22.31
C LEU A 686 8.41 -10.61 -22.54
N ASP A 687 9.64 -10.19 -22.23
CA ASP A 687 10.80 -11.10 -22.27
C ASP A 687 10.65 -12.16 -21.19
N ALA A 688 10.27 -11.79 -19.97
CA ALA A 688 9.99 -12.73 -18.90
C ALA A 688 8.83 -13.69 -19.24
N ILE A 689 7.76 -13.21 -19.88
CA ILE A 689 6.64 -14.02 -20.38
C ILE A 689 7.15 -15.03 -21.43
N HIS A 690 7.97 -14.59 -22.37
CA HIS A 690 8.55 -15.45 -23.41
C HIS A 690 9.45 -16.53 -22.80
N ASP A 691 10.37 -16.14 -21.93
CA ASP A 691 11.36 -17.05 -21.31
C ASP A 691 10.70 -18.06 -20.35
N ALA A 692 9.61 -17.67 -19.69
CA ALA A 692 8.84 -18.56 -18.81
C ALA A 692 7.94 -19.55 -19.56
N HIS A 693 7.85 -19.46 -20.90
CA HIS A 693 6.88 -20.22 -21.71
C HIS A 693 5.44 -20.04 -21.22
N PHE A 694 5.07 -18.79 -20.98
CA PHE A 694 3.78 -18.40 -20.42
C PHE A 694 2.62 -18.87 -21.31
N GLU A 695 1.67 -19.58 -20.74
CA GLU A 695 0.57 -20.20 -21.51
C GLU A 695 -0.68 -19.32 -21.55
N THR A 696 -0.87 -18.42 -20.60
CA THR A 696 -2.01 -17.50 -20.53
C THR A 696 -1.97 -16.50 -21.70
N GLU A 697 -3.13 -16.19 -22.30
CA GLU A 697 -3.23 -15.06 -23.23
C GLU A 697 -2.97 -13.76 -22.49
N ALA A 698 -2.39 -12.76 -23.16
CA ALA A 698 -2.02 -11.51 -22.50
C ALA A 698 -2.47 -10.25 -23.25
N GLY A 699 -2.91 -9.27 -22.48
CA GLY A 699 -3.22 -7.91 -22.92
C GLY A 699 -2.25 -6.90 -22.32
N PRO A 700 -1.01 -6.78 -22.87
CA PRO A 700 -0.14 -5.68 -22.48
C PRO A 700 -0.77 -4.35 -22.89
N GLY A 701 -0.81 -3.38 -21.98
CA GLY A 701 -1.36 -2.07 -22.29
C GLY A 701 -0.64 -1.38 -23.45
N VAL A 702 -1.40 -0.87 -24.41
CA VAL A 702 -0.84 -0.24 -25.61
C VAL A 702 -0.73 1.29 -25.51
N TYR A 703 -1.32 1.89 -24.49
CA TYR A 703 -1.15 3.31 -24.18
C TYR A 703 -1.36 3.63 -22.71
N ASP A 704 -0.66 4.69 -22.25
CA ASP A 704 -0.69 5.19 -20.87
C ASP A 704 -1.97 5.95 -20.56
N ILE A 705 -2.75 5.46 -19.60
CA ILE A 705 -3.97 6.13 -19.14
C ILE A 705 -3.70 7.22 -18.08
N HIS A 706 -2.51 7.27 -17.50
CA HIS A 706 -2.17 8.26 -16.47
C HIS A 706 -1.80 9.62 -17.03
N SER A 707 -1.52 9.69 -18.34
CA SER A 707 -1.30 10.92 -19.08
C SER A 707 -2.61 11.42 -19.71
N PRO A 708 -2.91 12.73 -19.71
CA PRO A 708 -4.04 13.30 -20.44
C PRO A 708 -3.79 13.37 -21.94
N ARG A 709 -2.63 12.95 -22.41
CA ARG A 709 -2.25 12.93 -23.82
C ARG A 709 -3.07 11.89 -24.58
N ILE A 710 -3.57 12.26 -25.75
CA ILE A 710 -4.21 11.34 -26.68
C ILE A 710 -3.13 10.72 -27.55
N PRO A 711 -2.89 9.39 -27.51
CA PRO A 711 -1.86 8.73 -28.31
C PRO A 711 -2.22 8.75 -29.79
N GLY A 712 -1.23 8.85 -30.69
CA GLY A 712 -1.44 8.74 -32.10
C GLY A 712 -1.72 7.31 -32.55
N GLY A 713 -2.53 7.11 -33.64
CA GLY A 713 -2.82 5.77 -34.15
C GLY A 713 -1.57 5.01 -34.57
N GLN A 714 -0.60 5.67 -35.22
CA GLN A 714 0.67 5.04 -35.59
C GLN A 714 1.51 4.62 -34.41
N GLU A 715 1.53 5.41 -33.36
CA GLU A 715 2.22 5.09 -32.11
C GLU A 715 1.69 3.79 -31.51
N ILE A 716 0.37 3.61 -31.53
CA ILE A 716 -0.29 2.39 -31.05
C ILE A 716 -0.01 1.20 -31.99
N GLU A 717 -0.06 1.40 -33.32
CA GLU A 717 0.32 0.35 -34.29
C GLU A 717 1.75 -0.14 -34.05
N ASP A 718 2.69 0.80 -33.90
CA ASP A 718 4.09 0.47 -33.64
C ASP A 718 4.23 -0.34 -32.33
N ARG A 719 3.51 0.05 -31.29
CA ARG A 719 3.49 -0.69 -30.01
C ARG A 719 2.92 -2.09 -30.17
N ILE A 720 1.85 -2.27 -30.94
CA ILE A 720 1.31 -3.61 -31.22
C ILE A 720 2.35 -4.48 -31.94
N TYR A 721 3.08 -3.93 -32.94
CA TYR A 721 4.14 -4.67 -33.62
C TYR A 721 5.29 -5.06 -32.68
N GLU A 722 5.67 -4.19 -31.73
CA GLU A 722 6.68 -4.54 -30.71
C GLU A 722 6.21 -5.72 -29.83
N ILE A 723 4.94 -5.73 -29.44
CA ILE A 723 4.35 -6.86 -28.69
C ILE A 723 4.39 -8.15 -29.54
N LEU A 724 4.01 -8.07 -30.78
CA LEU A 724 3.98 -9.22 -31.70
C LEU A 724 5.37 -9.81 -32.06
N LYS A 725 6.45 -9.06 -31.82
CA LYS A 725 7.82 -9.62 -31.90
C LYS A 725 8.12 -10.60 -30.77
N LYS A 726 7.39 -10.52 -29.66
CA LYS A 726 7.65 -11.26 -28.41
C LYS A 726 6.55 -12.27 -28.06
N MET A 727 5.37 -12.13 -28.64
CA MET A 727 4.20 -12.97 -28.35
C MET A 727 3.48 -13.44 -29.61
N ASP A 728 2.92 -14.64 -29.53
CA ASP A 728 2.07 -15.22 -30.57
C ASP A 728 0.81 -14.37 -30.76
N ILE A 729 0.48 -14.01 -32.00
CA ILE A 729 -0.69 -13.18 -32.32
C ILE A 729 -2.00 -13.75 -31.77
N GLU A 730 -2.11 -15.07 -31.69
CA GLU A 730 -3.29 -15.76 -31.16
C GLU A 730 -3.46 -15.57 -29.64
N LYS A 731 -2.42 -15.13 -28.94
CA LYS A 731 -2.40 -14.92 -27.49
C LYS A 731 -2.48 -13.44 -27.08
N VAL A 732 -2.52 -12.50 -28.03
CA VAL A 732 -2.46 -11.07 -27.74
C VAL A 732 -3.84 -10.43 -27.76
N TRP A 733 -4.16 -9.73 -26.67
CA TRP A 733 -5.31 -8.83 -26.50
C TRP A 733 -4.86 -7.37 -26.59
N ILE A 734 -5.73 -6.49 -27.08
CA ILE A 734 -5.45 -5.05 -27.20
C ILE A 734 -6.33 -4.27 -26.22
N ASN A 735 -5.70 -3.62 -25.27
CA ASN A 735 -6.34 -2.86 -24.21
C ASN A 735 -5.47 -1.67 -23.75
N PRO A 736 -6.05 -0.64 -23.09
CA PRO A 736 -5.26 0.38 -22.39
C PRO A 736 -4.51 -0.23 -21.18
N ASP A 737 -3.57 0.54 -20.63
CA ASP A 737 -2.78 0.12 -19.46
C ASP A 737 -3.63 -0.25 -18.24
N CYS A 738 -4.64 0.55 -17.93
CA CYS A 738 -5.48 0.36 -16.75
C CYS A 738 -6.88 0.93 -16.96
N GLY A 739 -7.72 0.88 -15.93
CA GLY A 739 -9.08 1.44 -15.93
C GLY A 739 -9.11 2.96 -16.13
N LEU A 740 -10.13 3.46 -16.81
CA LEU A 740 -10.26 4.85 -17.27
C LEU A 740 -10.96 5.79 -16.26
N LYS A 741 -11.27 5.32 -15.08
CA LYS A 741 -12.03 6.02 -14.03
C LYS A 741 -11.55 7.45 -13.73
N THR A 742 -10.24 7.68 -13.77
CA THR A 742 -9.61 8.95 -13.42
C THR A 742 -9.48 9.93 -14.59
N ARG A 743 -9.84 9.50 -15.79
CA ARG A 743 -9.77 10.30 -17.03
C ARG A 743 -11.02 11.13 -17.24
N GLY A 744 -10.93 12.07 -18.20
CA GLY A 744 -12.08 12.76 -18.74
C GLY A 744 -12.56 12.13 -20.05
N ASN A 745 -13.82 12.39 -20.43
CA ASN A 745 -14.37 11.88 -21.69
C ASN A 745 -13.63 12.44 -22.91
N ALA A 746 -13.08 13.65 -22.83
CA ALA A 746 -12.44 14.35 -23.94
C ALA A 746 -11.18 13.64 -24.44
N GLU A 747 -10.41 13.01 -23.55
CA GLU A 747 -9.22 12.23 -23.93
C GLU A 747 -9.51 10.73 -24.04
N THR A 748 -10.48 10.21 -23.28
CA THR A 748 -10.79 8.78 -23.26
C THR A 748 -11.27 8.26 -24.62
N TRP A 749 -12.29 8.89 -25.18
CA TRP A 749 -12.91 8.40 -26.42
C TRP A 749 -11.98 8.44 -27.62
N PRO A 750 -11.28 9.56 -27.92
CA PRO A 750 -10.32 9.59 -29.04
C PRO A 750 -9.16 8.59 -28.86
N SER A 751 -8.69 8.36 -27.62
CA SER A 751 -7.64 7.37 -27.37
C SER A 751 -8.09 5.95 -27.68
N LEU A 752 -9.33 5.59 -27.31
CA LEU A 752 -9.92 4.29 -27.63
C LEU A 752 -10.22 4.15 -29.15
N GLU A 753 -10.66 5.21 -29.82
CA GLU A 753 -10.85 5.24 -31.28
C GLU A 753 -9.53 4.92 -32.01
N HIS A 754 -8.43 5.57 -31.61
CA HIS A 754 -7.10 5.30 -32.16
C HIS A 754 -6.63 3.87 -31.87
N MET A 755 -6.89 3.36 -30.66
CA MET A 755 -6.54 1.99 -30.28
C MET A 755 -7.26 0.96 -31.16
N VAL A 756 -8.57 1.09 -31.32
CA VAL A 756 -9.36 0.17 -32.13
C VAL A 756 -8.98 0.26 -33.62
N ALA A 757 -8.76 1.47 -34.12
CA ALA A 757 -8.32 1.68 -35.52
C ALA A 757 -6.95 1.04 -35.77
N ALA A 758 -6.00 1.19 -34.84
CA ALA A 758 -4.67 0.58 -34.91
C ALA A 758 -4.76 -0.96 -34.91
N ALA A 759 -5.54 -1.55 -33.99
CA ALA A 759 -5.76 -3.00 -33.96
C ALA A 759 -6.34 -3.52 -35.28
N LYS A 760 -7.34 -2.85 -35.83
CA LYS A 760 -7.94 -3.21 -37.12
C LYS A 760 -6.95 -3.08 -38.30
N ALA A 761 -6.11 -2.05 -38.29
CA ALA A 761 -5.07 -1.86 -39.30
C ALA A 761 -4.02 -2.96 -39.27
N VAL A 762 -3.57 -3.36 -38.07
CA VAL A 762 -2.61 -4.47 -37.91
C VAL A 762 -3.23 -5.78 -38.35
N ARG A 763 -4.47 -6.11 -37.91
CA ARG A 763 -5.21 -7.31 -38.39
C ARG A 763 -5.24 -7.39 -39.91
N ALA A 764 -5.63 -6.31 -40.60
CA ALA A 764 -5.75 -6.25 -42.05
C ALA A 764 -4.41 -6.44 -42.79
N LYS A 765 -3.28 -6.11 -42.14
CA LYS A 765 -1.93 -6.32 -42.72
C LYS A 765 -1.43 -7.75 -42.55
N ILE A 766 -1.80 -8.42 -41.44
CA ILE A 766 -1.32 -9.78 -41.10
C ILE A 766 -2.16 -10.87 -41.77
N THR A 767 -3.46 -10.61 -42.04
CA THR A 767 -4.36 -11.57 -42.69
C THR A 767 -4.28 -11.54 -44.23
N LYS A 768 -3.46 -10.65 -44.82
CA LYS A 768 -3.09 -10.62 -46.24
C LYS A 768 -1.82 -11.44 -46.49
#